data_e0aa09884aaa7611a0dbe482d8381fcd
#
_entry.id   e0aa09884aaa7611a0dbe482d8381fcd
#
_cell.length_a   1.000
_cell.length_b   1.000
_cell.length_c   1.000
_cell.angle_alpha   90.00
_cell.angle_beta   90.00
_cell.angle_gamma   90.00
#
_symmetry.space_group_name_H-M   'P 1'
#
loop_
_entity.id
_entity.type
_entity.pdbx_description
1 polymer ?
#
loop_
_entity_poly.entity_id
_entity_poly.type
_entity_poly.pdbx_seq_one_letter_code
_entity_poly.pdbx_strand_id
1 'polypeptide(L)'
;MSSKLRFKVVDEAFKRKPISVETPRERPSEYFGKYVFNKQKMKRYLAADVYAKMCDVIDNGAPFDRTIANEVAEGMKKWAMELGVTHYTHWFQPLTDGTAEKHDGFVEHDGMGGMVEKFEGKLLIQQEPDASSFPNGGIRSTFEARGYTAWDPSSPVFVFGDTLMIPTIFISYTGEALDYKAPLKKSLNAVDKAATSVCQLFNPDVSKTFCNLGWEQEYFLVDEALYAARPDLVMTGRTLMGHDSAKNQQMDDHYFGAIPPRVEAFMRDLEIRALELGIPCKTRHNEAAPNQFELAPIYEEANLAVDHNMLMMSLMKEVAREHHFRCLLHEKPFKGINGSGKHNNWSLSTDTGIQLFAPGKTPMDNLRFVTFIVEALKAVYDHNGLLKASIVSATNAHRLGGYEAPPAIISAFLGKTVSDLLDHVESSANDDAISVSGKTAMRLDIPSIPELLIDNTDRNRTSPFAFTGNRFEFRAVGSVANCSSAMITLNTAMAHTLTCFRNRVDDLVAQGVSLESAILKIVREDIKYTRPIRFDGNGYSNEWLEEASLRGLDCETSCPLIYDRYLDDASVEMFESMKVMTKYELQARNEIKWDIYTKKVQIEARVFGDLCLNHIIPVVTRYQSVLIDNVRKVMDIFPAEKARQVSANNITLIEKISEHESYIVENVKRLIDARKVANRIADEREKAIAYHDTVAPMIESIRYHIDELEMVVDDEMWSLPKYRELLFIR
;
A
#
# COMPACT_ATOMS: atom_id res chain seq x y z
N MET A 1 4.51 19.53 26.13
CA MET A 1 3.37 19.05 26.98
C MET A 1 3.88 18.88 28.40
N SER A 2 3.02 18.91 29.42
CA SER A 2 3.48 18.64 30.80
C SER A 2 3.36 17.13 31.06
N SER A 3 4.22 16.59 31.92
CA SER A 3 4.11 15.18 32.36
C SER A 3 2.72 14.84 32.94
N LYS A 4 2.07 15.84 33.55
CA LYS A 4 0.67 15.71 34.00
C LYS A 4 -0.29 15.39 32.86
N LEU A 5 -0.04 15.87 31.65
CA LEU A 5 -0.86 15.54 30.49
C LEU A 5 -0.66 14.06 30.07
N ARG A 6 0.59 13.58 30.05
CA ARG A 6 0.90 12.18 29.74
C ARG A 6 0.14 11.23 30.65
N PHE A 7 0.24 11.39 31.98
CA PHE A 7 -0.46 10.52 32.93
C PHE A 7 -1.98 10.62 32.81
N LYS A 8 -2.51 11.82 32.51
CA LYS A 8 -3.94 12.00 32.30
C LYS A 8 -4.43 11.23 31.05
N VAL A 9 -3.72 11.30 29.94
CA VAL A 9 -4.13 10.57 28.71
C VAL A 9 -3.96 9.06 28.86
N VAL A 10 -2.96 8.60 29.62
CA VAL A 10 -2.78 7.18 29.98
C VAL A 10 -3.96 6.70 30.83
N ASP A 11 -4.38 7.45 31.83
CA ASP A 11 -5.53 7.13 32.70
C ASP A 11 -6.84 7.13 31.88
N GLU A 12 -7.01 8.07 30.97
CA GLU A 12 -8.15 8.13 30.05
C GLU A 12 -8.19 6.92 29.13
N ALA A 13 -7.11 6.57 28.48
CA ALA A 13 -7.02 5.42 27.59
C ALA A 13 -7.30 4.10 28.33
N PHE A 14 -6.74 3.94 29.53
CA PHE A 14 -6.94 2.73 30.35
C PHE A 14 -8.39 2.52 30.80
N LYS A 15 -9.17 3.59 30.96
CA LYS A 15 -10.57 3.50 31.39
C LYS A 15 -11.55 3.23 30.26
N ARG A 16 -11.13 3.30 29.01
CA ARG A 16 -12.01 3.11 27.85
C ARG A 16 -12.47 1.65 27.74
N LYS A 17 -13.72 1.50 27.35
CA LYS A 17 -14.37 0.20 27.16
C LYS A 17 -14.77 0.02 25.69
N PRO A 18 -14.98 -1.22 25.24
CA PRO A 18 -15.53 -1.48 23.91
C PRO A 18 -16.84 -0.72 23.71
N ILE A 19 -17.01 -0.12 22.54
CA ILE A 19 -18.27 0.50 22.12
C ILE A 19 -19.20 -0.61 21.65
N SER A 20 -20.49 -0.48 21.98
CA SER A 20 -21.49 -1.42 21.51
C SER A 20 -21.77 -1.21 20.03
N VAL A 21 -21.63 -2.26 19.24
CA VAL A 21 -21.91 -2.27 17.81
C VAL A 21 -23.23 -2.97 17.54
N GLU A 22 -24.17 -2.28 16.91
CA GLU A 22 -25.41 -2.88 16.42
C GLU A 22 -25.10 -3.82 15.26
N THR A 23 -25.32 -5.11 15.48
CA THR A 23 -25.15 -6.12 14.44
C THR A 23 -26.44 -6.27 13.65
N PRO A 24 -26.45 -6.17 12.31
CA PRO A 24 -27.61 -6.46 11.50
C PRO A 24 -28.19 -7.84 11.82
N ARG A 25 -29.50 -7.95 11.81
CA ARG A 25 -30.18 -9.26 12.00
C ARG A 25 -30.16 -10.07 10.71
N GLU A 26 -30.04 -9.40 9.60
CA GLU A 26 -29.91 -9.96 8.26
C GLU A 26 -28.56 -10.67 8.10
N ARG A 27 -28.50 -11.61 7.16
CA ARG A 27 -27.25 -12.27 6.78
C ARG A 27 -26.35 -11.29 6.03
N PRO A 28 -25.01 -11.41 6.12
CA PRO A 28 -24.09 -10.56 5.35
C PRO A 28 -24.43 -10.47 3.86
N SER A 29 -24.86 -11.55 3.23
CA SER A 29 -25.28 -11.59 1.82
C SER A 29 -26.55 -10.77 1.51
N GLU A 30 -27.37 -10.44 2.50
CA GLU A 30 -28.63 -9.71 2.33
C GLU A 30 -28.40 -8.19 2.39
N TYR A 31 -27.43 -7.72 3.19
CA TYR A 31 -27.08 -6.30 3.25
C TYR A 31 -25.82 -5.95 2.45
N PHE A 32 -25.11 -6.92 1.86
CA PHE A 32 -23.95 -6.66 1.00
C PHE A 32 -24.30 -5.71 -0.15
N GLY A 33 -23.53 -4.63 -0.28
CA GLY A 33 -23.73 -3.60 -1.30
C GLY A 33 -25.03 -2.82 -1.12
N LYS A 34 -25.56 -2.68 0.09
CA LYS A 34 -26.77 -1.90 0.40
C LYS A 34 -26.66 -0.47 -0.14
N TYR A 35 -25.49 0.15 -0.01
CA TYR A 35 -25.19 1.50 -0.44
C TYR A 35 -24.48 1.59 -1.80
N VAL A 36 -24.56 0.55 -2.63
CA VAL A 36 -23.93 0.49 -3.96
C VAL A 36 -24.99 0.42 -5.03
N PHE A 37 -24.89 1.24 -6.08
CA PHE A 37 -25.77 1.19 -7.26
C PHE A 37 -25.32 0.06 -8.19
N ASN A 38 -25.52 -1.17 -7.73
CA ASN A 38 -25.16 -2.40 -8.43
C ASN A 38 -26.20 -2.80 -9.47
N LYS A 39 -25.93 -3.87 -10.24
CA LYS A 39 -26.84 -4.35 -11.30
C LYS A 39 -28.26 -4.64 -10.82
N GLN A 40 -28.46 -5.07 -9.58
CA GLN A 40 -29.80 -5.30 -9.03
C GLN A 40 -30.57 -3.99 -8.91
N LYS A 41 -29.91 -2.93 -8.43
CA LYS A 41 -30.50 -1.59 -8.34
C LYS A 41 -30.65 -0.94 -9.70
N MET A 42 -29.66 -1.09 -10.60
CA MET A 42 -29.79 -0.64 -11.99
C MET A 42 -31.03 -1.24 -12.65
N LYS A 43 -31.27 -2.54 -12.48
CA LYS A 43 -32.47 -3.21 -13.02
C LYS A 43 -33.78 -2.65 -12.46
N ARG A 44 -33.77 -2.13 -11.23
CA ARG A 44 -34.97 -1.55 -10.58
C ARG A 44 -35.24 -0.10 -10.96
N TYR A 45 -34.19 0.68 -11.20
CA TYR A 45 -34.30 2.13 -11.36
C TYR A 45 -34.09 2.60 -12.81
N LEU A 46 -33.62 1.73 -13.71
CA LEU A 46 -33.40 2.04 -15.12
C LEU A 46 -34.44 1.33 -16.02
N ALA A 47 -34.74 1.90 -17.15
CA ALA A 47 -35.50 1.24 -18.21
C ALA A 47 -34.74 0.01 -18.74
N ALA A 48 -35.43 -1.01 -19.23
CA ALA A 48 -34.86 -2.29 -19.60
C ALA A 48 -33.74 -2.20 -20.67
N ASP A 49 -33.92 -1.34 -21.65
CA ASP A 49 -32.95 -1.08 -22.71
C ASP A 49 -31.70 -0.33 -22.19
N VAL A 50 -31.90 0.67 -21.32
CA VAL A 50 -30.79 1.39 -20.64
C VAL A 50 -30.01 0.46 -19.74
N TYR A 51 -30.70 -0.40 -18.99
CA TYR A 51 -30.06 -1.43 -18.16
C TYR A 51 -29.21 -2.40 -19.01
N ALA A 52 -29.73 -2.86 -20.15
CA ALA A 52 -28.98 -3.75 -21.04
C ALA A 52 -27.71 -3.07 -21.58
N LYS A 53 -27.80 -1.82 -22.03
CA LYS A 53 -26.62 -1.03 -22.46
C LYS A 53 -25.61 -0.83 -21.34
N MET A 54 -26.05 -0.56 -20.11
CA MET A 54 -25.15 -0.45 -18.96
C MET A 54 -24.45 -1.76 -18.64
N CYS A 55 -25.14 -2.91 -18.73
CA CYS A 55 -24.51 -4.21 -18.55
C CYS A 55 -23.43 -4.45 -19.61
N ASP A 56 -23.68 -4.09 -20.86
CA ASP A 56 -22.70 -4.26 -21.94
C ASP A 56 -21.44 -3.38 -21.72
N VAL A 57 -21.61 -2.14 -21.27
CA VAL A 57 -20.49 -1.26 -20.87
C VAL A 57 -19.67 -1.88 -19.74
N ILE A 58 -20.34 -2.39 -18.69
CA ILE A 58 -19.69 -2.93 -17.49
C ILE A 58 -18.99 -4.27 -17.78
N ASP A 59 -19.66 -5.20 -18.47
CA ASP A 59 -19.18 -6.58 -18.65
C ASP A 59 -18.23 -6.71 -19.84
N ASN A 60 -18.55 -6.04 -20.93
CA ASN A 60 -17.84 -6.20 -22.20
C ASN A 60 -16.91 -5.02 -22.52
N GLY A 61 -16.98 -3.93 -21.75
CA GLY A 61 -16.17 -2.74 -22.01
C GLY A 61 -16.64 -1.97 -23.25
N ALA A 62 -17.94 -2.10 -23.63
CA ALA A 62 -18.51 -1.36 -24.72
C ALA A 62 -18.41 0.17 -24.49
N PRO A 63 -18.28 0.99 -25.52
CA PRO A 63 -18.30 2.44 -25.38
C PRO A 63 -19.60 2.92 -24.75
N PHE A 64 -19.50 3.84 -23.77
CA PHE A 64 -20.66 4.43 -23.13
C PHE A 64 -21.44 5.32 -24.11
N ASP A 65 -22.72 5.02 -24.29
CA ASP A 65 -23.62 5.80 -25.11
C ASP A 65 -24.13 7.04 -24.33
N ARG A 66 -23.65 8.24 -24.67
CA ARG A 66 -24.04 9.49 -24.02
C ARG A 66 -25.52 9.78 -24.09
N THR A 67 -26.25 9.15 -25.01
CA THR A 67 -27.70 9.40 -25.17
C THR A 67 -28.51 8.89 -23.98
N ILE A 68 -28.03 7.86 -23.27
CA ILE A 68 -28.70 7.32 -22.08
C ILE A 68 -28.25 7.97 -20.76
N ALA A 69 -27.32 8.93 -20.81
CA ALA A 69 -26.72 9.51 -19.61
C ALA A 69 -27.72 10.17 -18.66
N ASN A 70 -28.72 10.88 -19.23
CA ASN A 70 -29.77 11.54 -18.43
C ASN A 70 -30.64 10.51 -17.70
N GLU A 71 -30.98 9.41 -18.35
CA GLU A 71 -31.80 8.35 -17.75
C GLU A 71 -31.05 7.61 -16.65
N VAL A 72 -29.76 7.37 -16.87
CA VAL A 72 -28.90 6.77 -15.85
C VAL A 72 -28.74 7.70 -14.65
N ALA A 73 -28.47 8.99 -14.87
CA ALA A 73 -28.34 9.99 -13.82
C ALA A 73 -29.65 10.14 -13.00
N GLU A 74 -30.80 10.19 -13.66
CA GLU A 74 -32.11 10.27 -12.99
C GLU A 74 -32.39 9.01 -12.14
N GLY A 75 -32.06 7.82 -12.65
CA GLY A 75 -32.19 6.56 -11.90
C GLY A 75 -31.29 6.53 -10.67
N MET A 76 -30.04 6.99 -10.80
CA MET A 76 -29.10 7.11 -9.67
C MET A 76 -29.58 8.13 -8.63
N LYS A 77 -29.99 9.32 -9.06
CA LYS A 77 -30.54 10.37 -8.19
C LYS A 77 -31.75 9.85 -7.40
N LYS A 78 -32.71 9.23 -8.08
CA LYS A 78 -33.89 8.68 -7.44
C LYS A 78 -33.53 7.65 -6.35
N TRP A 79 -32.65 6.73 -6.66
CA TRP A 79 -32.16 5.75 -5.70
C TRP A 79 -31.44 6.41 -4.52
N ALA A 80 -30.54 7.36 -4.78
CA ALA A 80 -29.77 8.04 -3.75
C ALA A 80 -30.69 8.87 -2.82
N MET A 81 -31.66 9.60 -3.37
CA MET A 81 -32.62 10.39 -2.59
C MET A 81 -33.52 9.53 -1.70
N GLU A 82 -33.87 8.31 -2.13
CA GLU A 82 -34.58 7.35 -1.26
C GLU A 82 -33.75 6.92 -0.04
N LEU A 83 -32.42 7.08 -0.09
CA LEU A 83 -31.48 6.87 1.02
C LEU A 83 -31.19 8.16 1.82
N GLY A 84 -31.82 9.29 1.48
CA GLY A 84 -31.63 10.57 2.17
C GLY A 84 -30.41 11.37 1.66
N VAL A 85 -29.83 10.98 0.53
CA VAL A 85 -28.67 11.67 -0.08
C VAL A 85 -29.08 13.04 -0.62
N THR A 86 -28.28 14.06 -0.37
CA THR A 86 -28.50 15.45 -0.77
C THR A 86 -27.43 16.00 -1.70
N HIS A 87 -26.28 15.36 -1.76
CA HIS A 87 -25.10 15.79 -2.50
C HIS A 87 -24.59 14.68 -3.42
N TYR A 88 -23.76 15.07 -4.39
CA TYR A 88 -22.97 14.16 -5.21
C TYR A 88 -21.55 14.68 -5.36
N THR A 89 -20.61 13.78 -5.66
CA THR A 89 -19.22 14.14 -5.94
C THR A 89 -18.60 13.20 -6.96
N HIS A 90 -17.73 13.74 -7.80
CA HIS A 90 -16.77 12.94 -8.54
C HIS A 90 -15.65 12.52 -7.58
N TRP A 91 -15.56 11.23 -7.30
CA TRP A 91 -14.59 10.63 -6.40
C TRP A 91 -13.45 10.05 -7.20
N PHE A 92 -12.21 10.48 -6.95
CA PHE A 92 -11.04 10.08 -7.70
C PHE A 92 -9.81 9.93 -6.82
N GLN A 93 -8.73 9.35 -7.38
CA GLN A 93 -7.49 8.98 -6.71
C GLN A 93 -6.33 9.81 -7.25
N PRO A 94 -6.06 11.03 -6.72
CA PRO A 94 -4.99 11.89 -7.17
C PRO A 94 -3.61 11.26 -6.94
N LEU A 95 -2.56 11.83 -7.55
CA LEU A 95 -1.17 11.37 -7.37
C LEU A 95 -0.61 11.63 -5.97
N THR A 96 -1.36 12.32 -5.12
CA THR A 96 -1.13 12.44 -3.68
C THR A 96 -1.78 11.27 -2.94
N ASP A 97 -1.44 11.08 -1.67
CA ASP A 97 -2.03 10.01 -0.87
C ASP A 97 -3.54 10.27 -0.62
N GLY A 98 -4.36 9.22 -0.75
CA GLY A 98 -5.79 9.26 -0.45
C GLY A 98 -6.69 9.47 -1.67
N THR A 99 -7.90 9.94 -1.41
CA THR A 99 -8.94 10.23 -2.40
C THR A 99 -9.31 11.71 -2.40
N ALA A 100 -9.86 12.19 -3.50
CA ALA A 100 -10.29 13.57 -3.64
C ALA A 100 -11.77 13.64 -4.01
N GLU A 101 -12.44 14.64 -3.50
CA GLU A 101 -13.88 14.86 -3.64
C GLU A 101 -14.22 16.35 -3.51
N LYS A 102 -15.27 16.78 -4.25
CA LYS A 102 -15.84 18.10 -4.17
C LYS A 102 -17.37 17.96 -4.24
N HIS A 103 -18.03 18.13 -3.11
CA HIS A 103 -19.45 17.87 -2.96
C HIS A 103 -20.28 19.01 -3.55
N ASP A 104 -21.16 18.68 -4.49
CA ASP A 104 -22.17 19.59 -5.06
C ASP A 104 -23.58 19.10 -4.66
N GLY A 105 -24.45 20.03 -4.28
CA GLY A 105 -25.85 19.69 -3.96
C GLY A 105 -26.65 19.33 -5.21
N PHE A 106 -27.67 18.49 -5.07
CA PHE A 106 -28.61 18.20 -6.16
C PHE A 106 -29.54 19.37 -6.49
N VAL A 107 -29.35 20.53 -5.88
CA VAL A 107 -30.31 21.66 -5.97
C VAL A 107 -30.00 22.64 -7.10
N GLU A 108 -31.03 23.00 -7.86
CA GLU A 108 -30.98 24.09 -8.82
C GLU A 108 -32.20 24.99 -8.64
N HIS A 109 -32.16 26.23 -9.17
CA HIS A 109 -33.31 27.12 -9.18
C HIS A 109 -34.41 26.59 -10.11
N ASP A 110 -35.68 26.64 -9.66
CA ASP A 110 -36.85 26.30 -10.46
C ASP A 110 -37.28 27.41 -11.42
N GLY A 111 -36.64 28.57 -11.38
CA GLY A 111 -36.96 29.75 -12.15
C GLY A 111 -38.15 30.55 -11.62
N MET A 112 -38.79 30.10 -10.55
CA MET A 112 -39.96 30.73 -9.91
C MET A 112 -39.72 31.18 -8.47
N GLY A 113 -38.47 31.15 -8.04
CA GLY A 113 -38.06 31.56 -6.69
C GLY A 113 -37.95 30.39 -5.69
N GLY A 114 -38.15 29.16 -6.17
CA GLY A 114 -37.91 27.91 -5.42
C GLY A 114 -36.68 27.14 -5.91
N MET A 115 -36.52 25.93 -5.39
CA MET A 115 -35.44 25.00 -5.70
C MET A 115 -36.02 23.66 -6.15
N VAL A 116 -35.32 22.99 -7.05
CA VAL A 116 -35.61 21.62 -7.50
C VAL A 116 -34.38 20.76 -7.38
N GLU A 117 -34.56 19.48 -7.11
CA GLU A 117 -33.49 18.50 -7.13
C GLU A 117 -33.23 18.06 -8.57
N LYS A 118 -32.00 18.36 -9.04
CA LYS A 118 -31.61 18.09 -10.43
C LYS A 118 -30.23 17.45 -10.48
N PHE A 119 -30.14 16.38 -11.25
CA PHE A 119 -28.86 15.72 -11.56
C PHE A 119 -28.92 15.21 -13.00
N GLU A 120 -28.23 15.90 -13.89
CA GLU A 120 -28.23 15.61 -15.32
C GLU A 120 -27.07 14.71 -15.72
N GLY A 121 -27.25 14.00 -16.83
CA GLY A 121 -26.20 13.10 -17.37
C GLY A 121 -24.86 13.79 -17.64
N LYS A 122 -24.88 15.10 -18.00
CA LYS A 122 -23.62 15.86 -18.13
C LYS A 122 -22.81 15.93 -16.82
N LEU A 123 -23.51 16.05 -15.68
CA LEU A 123 -22.90 16.11 -14.35
C LEU A 123 -22.43 14.74 -13.87
N LEU A 124 -23.10 13.67 -14.32
CA LEU A 124 -22.65 12.30 -14.09
C LEU A 124 -21.38 11.99 -14.88
N ILE A 125 -21.34 12.33 -16.17
CA ILE A 125 -20.25 11.94 -17.06
C ILE A 125 -18.97 12.71 -16.79
N GLN A 126 -19.07 14.03 -16.52
CA GLN A 126 -17.91 14.92 -16.50
C GLN A 126 -18.12 16.09 -15.56
N GLN A 127 -17.03 16.46 -14.84
CA GLN A 127 -16.90 17.74 -14.15
C GLN A 127 -15.56 18.40 -14.50
N GLU A 128 -15.46 19.69 -14.19
CA GLU A 128 -14.30 20.53 -14.49
C GLU A 128 -13.70 21.11 -13.18
N PRO A 129 -13.02 20.29 -12.34
CA PRO A 129 -12.38 20.80 -11.14
C PRO A 129 -11.17 21.66 -11.50
N ASP A 130 -10.81 22.59 -10.59
CA ASP A 130 -9.59 23.37 -10.72
C ASP A 130 -8.37 22.51 -10.38
N ALA A 131 -7.60 22.15 -11.40
CA ALA A 131 -6.39 21.35 -11.25
C ALA A 131 -5.27 22.07 -10.48
N SER A 132 -5.29 23.42 -10.44
CA SER A 132 -4.28 24.20 -9.68
C SER A 132 -4.47 24.11 -8.16
N SER A 133 -5.67 23.72 -7.70
CA SER A 133 -5.96 23.55 -6.27
C SER A 133 -5.36 22.26 -5.67
N PHE A 134 -4.94 21.30 -6.49
CA PHE A 134 -4.37 20.06 -5.96
C PHE A 134 -2.95 20.29 -5.46
N PRO A 135 -2.63 19.94 -4.21
CA PRO A 135 -1.27 19.94 -3.71
C PRO A 135 -0.42 19.01 -4.59
N ASN A 136 0.68 19.49 -5.14
CA ASN A 136 1.47 18.76 -6.15
C ASN A 136 0.63 18.27 -7.32
N GLY A 137 -0.33 19.10 -7.71
CA GLY A 137 -1.45 18.77 -8.57
C GLY A 137 -1.07 18.38 -9.97
N GLY A 138 -0.45 17.22 -10.08
CA GLY A 138 -0.05 16.69 -11.33
C GLY A 138 0.98 17.61 -12.00
N ILE A 139 0.89 17.73 -13.26
CA ILE A 139 1.77 18.46 -14.16
C ILE A 139 1.56 19.97 -14.00
N ARG A 140 2.02 20.55 -12.89
CA ARG A 140 1.84 21.98 -12.58
C ARG A 140 2.74 22.94 -13.35
N SER A 141 3.53 22.47 -14.27
CA SER A 141 4.26 23.32 -15.20
C SER A 141 3.37 23.99 -16.24
N THR A 142 2.07 23.65 -16.29
CA THR A 142 1.09 24.26 -17.17
C THR A 142 0.44 25.47 -16.52
N PHE A 143 0.23 26.55 -17.27
CA PHE A 143 -0.58 27.70 -16.85
C PHE A 143 -2.09 27.39 -16.83
N GLU A 144 -2.45 26.20 -17.24
CA GLU A 144 -3.83 25.75 -17.36
C GLU A 144 -4.29 25.21 -16.02
N ALA A 145 -5.22 25.92 -15.40
CA ALA A 145 -5.82 25.55 -14.13
C ALA A 145 -6.95 24.52 -14.27
N ARG A 146 -7.48 24.30 -15.48
CA ARG A 146 -8.63 23.44 -15.72
C ARG A 146 -8.21 21.97 -15.87
N GLY A 147 -8.88 21.09 -15.13
CA GLY A 147 -8.82 19.65 -15.33
C GLY A 147 -10.22 19.08 -15.58
N TYR A 148 -10.30 17.82 -15.94
CA TYR A 148 -11.55 17.11 -16.16
C TYR A 148 -11.58 15.83 -15.36
N THR A 149 -12.69 15.59 -14.66
CA THR A 149 -13.03 14.26 -14.17
C THR A 149 -13.96 13.59 -15.17
N ALA A 150 -13.82 12.30 -15.38
CA ALA A 150 -14.71 11.54 -16.23
C ALA A 150 -15.14 10.25 -15.53
N TRP A 151 -16.45 10.00 -15.52
CA TRP A 151 -17.04 8.82 -14.89
C TRP A 151 -16.44 7.52 -15.44
N ASP A 152 -16.15 6.58 -14.54
CA ASP A 152 -15.79 5.19 -14.87
C ASP A 152 -17.00 4.27 -14.63
N PRO A 153 -17.77 3.91 -15.66
CA PRO A 153 -18.94 3.05 -15.50
C PRO A 153 -18.61 1.62 -15.02
N SER A 154 -17.37 1.19 -15.14
CA SER A 154 -16.93 -0.15 -14.67
C SER A 154 -16.77 -0.23 -13.15
N SER A 155 -16.74 0.93 -12.47
CA SER A 155 -16.78 1.00 -11.01
C SER A 155 -18.17 1.46 -10.56
N PRO A 156 -18.83 0.72 -9.68
CA PRO A 156 -20.18 1.07 -9.25
C PRO A 156 -20.19 2.37 -8.44
N VAL A 157 -21.18 3.19 -8.68
CA VAL A 157 -21.48 4.38 -7.88
C VAL A 157 -22.00 3.92 -6.50
N PHE A 158 -21.63 4.62 -5.44
CA PHE A 158 -22.00 4.26 -4.08
C PHE A 158 -22.38 5.48 -3.25
N VAL A 159 -23.07 5.26 -2.15
CA VAL A 159 -23.46 6.30 -1.19
C VAL A 159 -22.55 6.21 0.03
N PHE A 160 -21.93 7.34 0.39
CA PHE A 160 -21.16 7.47 1.60
C PHE A 160 -21.61 8.71 2.38
N GLY A 161 -22.09 8.51 3.60
CA GLY A 161 -22.77 9.56 4.35
C GLY A 161 -24.04 10.05 3.62
N ASP A 162 -24.11 11.32 3.37
CA ASP A 162 -25.23 12.00 2.64
C ASP A 162 -24.91 12.29 1.17
N THR A 163 -23.87 11.66 0.63
CA THR A 163 -23.30 11.99 -0.67
C THR A 163 -23.24 10.77 -1.61
N LEU A 164 -23.63 10.98 -2.86
CA LEU A 164 -23.47 10.03 -3.96
C LEU A 164 -22.05 10.14 -4.51
N MET A 165 -21.26 9.09 -4.34
CA MET A 165 -19.87 8.98 -4.79
C MET A 165 -19.80 8.37 -6.18
N ILE A 166 -19.24 9.10 -7.13
CA ILE A 166 -19.13 8.70 -8.53
C ILE A 166 -17.65 8.44 -8.83
N PRO A 167 -17.21 7.17 -8.98
CA PRO A 167 -15.82 6.86 -9.30
C PRO A 167 -15.43 7.43 -10.67
N THR A 168 -14.34 8.21 -10.71
CA THR A 168 -13.88 8.92 -11.91
C THR A 168 -12.39 8.80 -12.12
N ILE A 169 -11.97 9.00 -13.37
CA ILE A 169 -10.59 9.36 -13.70
C ILE A 169 -10.44 10.88 -13.64
N PHE A 170 -9.20 11.34 -13.46
CA PHE A 170 -8.87 12.76 -13.48
C PHE A 170 -7.74 13.04 -14.48
N ILE A 171 -7.98 13.94 -15.42
CA ILE A 171 -7.05 14.31 -16.48
C ILE A 171 -6.84 15.82 -16.55
N SER A 172 -5.68 16.25 -17.07
CA SER A 172 -5.38 17.64 -17.36
C SER A 172 -6.21 18.17 -18.52
N TYR A 173 -6.17 19.49 -18.75
CA TYR A 173 -6.77 20.11 -19.92
C TYR A 173 -6.22 19.56 -21.24
N THR A 174 -4.97 19.17 -21.28
CA THR A 174 -4.25 18.60 -22.44
C THR A 174 -4.39 17.08 -22.55
N GLY A 175 -5.00 16.42 -21.56
CA GLY A 175 -5.39 14.99 -21.63
C GLY A 175 -4.48 14.05 -20.84
N GLU A 176 -3.42 14.54 -20.17
CA GLU A 176 -2.56 13.71 -19.35
C GLU A 176 -3.27 13.27 -18.06
N ALA A 177 -3.01 12.03 -17.65
CA ALA A 177 -3.58 11.49 -16.43
C ALA A 177 -2.96 12.12 -15.17
N LEU A 178 -3.80 12.73 -14.33
CA LEU A 178 -3.43 13.34 -13.04
C LEU A 178 -3.79 12.47 -11.84
N ASP A 179 -4.16 11.21 -12.09
CA ASP A 179 -4.57 10.23 -11.10
C ASP A 179 -3.86 8.89 -11.28
N TYR A 180 -4.19 7.93 -10.41
CA TYR A 180 -3.74 6.54 -10.53
C TYR A 180 -4.68 5.68 -11.38
N LYS A 181 -5.98 6.02 -11.44
CA LYS A 181 -7.00 5.18 -12.05
C LYS A 181 -6.90 5.13 -13.59
N ALA A 182 -6.64 6.25 -14.25
CA ALA A 182 -6.54 6.28 -15.71
C ALA A 182 -5.38 5.40 -16.24
N PRO A 183 -4.13 5.48 -15.73
CA PRO A 183 -3.08 4.56 -16.15
C PRO A 183 -3.36 3.11 -15.73
N LEU A 184 -3.99 2.88 -14.57
CA LEU A 184 -4.40 1.53 -14.16
C LEU A 184 -5.31 0.90 -15.22
N LYS A 185 -6.37 1.59 -15.62
CA LYS A 185 -7.29 1.10 -16.65
C LYS A 185 -6.61 0.87 -17.99
N LYS A 186 -5.68 1.75 -18.39
CA LYS A 186 -4.86 1.53 -19.59
C LYS A 186 -4.00 0.27 -19.48
N SER A 187 -3.37 0.02 -18.32
CA SER A 187 -2.55 -1.18 -18.09
C SER A 187 -3.38 -2.47 -18.06
N LEU A 188 -4.59 -2.41 -17.48
CA LEU A 188 -5.54 -3.53 -17.48
C LEU A 188 -5.97 -3.89 -18.90
N ASN A 189 -6.28 -2.90 -19.73
CA ASN A 189 -6.61 -3.13 -21.14
C ASN A 189 -5.40 -3.68 -21.95
N ALA A 190 -4.19 -3.24 -21.62
CA ALA A 190 -2.98 -3.75 -22.27
C ALA A 190 -2.73 -5.22 -21.91
N VAL A 191 -2.83 -5.60 -20.64
CA VAL A 191 -2.61 -6.99 -20.20
C VAL A 191 -3.74 -7.90 -20.66
N ASP A 192 -4.99 -7.44 -20.70
CA ASP A 192 -6.12 -8.20 -21.28
C ASP A 192 -5.82 -8.59 -22.73
N LYS A 193 -5.51 -7.62 -23.59
CA LYS A 193 -5.21 -7.86 -25.00
C LYS A 193 -4.05 -8.81 -25.20
N ALA A 194 -2.94 -8.59 -24.48
CA ALA A 194 -1.75 -9.41 -24.61
C ALA A 194 -1.99 -10.85 -24.10
N ALA A 195 -2.59 -10.99 -22.92
CA ALA A 195 -2.88 -12.29 -22.32
C ALA A 195 -3.92 -13.08 -23.11
N THR A 196 -4.98 -12.43 -23.59
CA THR A 196 -5.99 -13.06 -24.46
C THR A 196 -5.36 -13.59 -25.75
N SER A 197 -4.49 -12.78 -26.39
CA SER A 197 -3.76 -13.20 -27.59
C SER A 197 -2.89 -14.44 -27.35
N VAL A 198 -2.22 -14.53 -26.21
CA VAL A 198 -1.43 -15.73 -25.83
C VAL A 198 -2.34 -16.89 -25.45
N CYS A 199 -3.43 -16.66 -24.70
CA CYS A 199 -4.41 -17.71 -24.35
C CYS A 199 -4.99 -18.40 -25.59
N GLN A 200 -5.25 -17.66 -26.67
CA GLN A 200 -5.78 -18.19 -27.93
C GLN A 200 -4.84 -19.17 -28.64
N LEU A 201 -3.54 -19.21 -28.27
CA LEU A 201 -2.63 -20.29 -28.73
C LEU A 201 -3.00 -21.66 -28.13
N PHE A 202 -3.64 -21.66 -26.97
CA PHE A 202 -4.02 -22.85 -26.20
C PHE A 202 -5.52 -23.15 -26.26
N ASN A 203 -6.34 -22.11 -26.25
CA ASN A 203 -7.80 -22.20 -26.32
C ASN A 203 -8.38 -21.03 -27.12
N PRO A 204 -8.81 -21.25 -28.37
CA PRO A 204 -9.38 -20.23 -29.25
C PRO A 204 -10.67 -19.56 -28.73
N ASP A 205 -11.38 -20.23 -27.80
CA ASP A 205 -12.65 -19.72 -27.24
C ASP A 205 -12.47 -18.57 -26.24
N VAL A 206 -11.24 -18.28 -25.79
CA VAL A 206 -10.95 -17.17 -24.90
C VAL A 206 -11.08 -15.86 -25.65
N SER A 207 -11.97 -14.99 -25.18
CA SER A 207 -12.20 -13.67 -25.76
C SER A 207 -11.76 -12.51 -24.86
N LYS A 208 -11.57 -12.77 -23.57
CA LYS A 208 -11.17 -11.77 -22.58
C LYS A 208 -10.38 -12.36 -21.42
N THR A 209 -9.45 -11.57 -20.92
CA THR A 209 -8.65 -11.92 -19.73
C THR A 209 -8.84 -10.85 -18.66
N PHE A 210 -9.01 -11.27 -17.43
CA PHE A 210 -9.17 -10.40 -16.27
C PHE A 210 -7.92 -10.42 -15.41
N CYS A 211 -7.46 -9.24 -15.00
CA CYS A 211 -6.50 -9.10 -13.93
C CYS A 211 -7.24 -9.04 -12.59
N ASN A 212 -6.90 -9.93 -11.67
CA ASN A 212 -7.49 -9.98 -10.35
C ASN A 212 -6.49 -9.49 -9.30
N LEU A 213 -7.01 -8.82 -8.27
CA LEU A 213 -6.25 -8.31 -7.13
C LEU A 213 -6.97 -8.66 -5.82
N GLY A 214 -6.27 -9.29 -4.90
CA GLY A 214 -6.66 -9.41 -3.50
C GLY A 214 -5.62 -8.68 -2.66
N TRP A 215 -6.01 -7.60 -2.01
CA TRP A 215 -5.12 -6.86 -1.13
C TRP A 215 -5.25 -7.34 0.32
N GLU A 216 -4.14 -7.30 1.05
CA GLU A 216 -4.07 -7.58 2.49
C GLU A 216 -3.62 -6.30 3.18
N GLN A 217 -4.50 -5.66 3.94
CA GLN A 217 -4.23 -4.38 4.58
C GLN A 217 -3.80 -4.57 6.01
N GLU A 218 -2.52 -4.40 6.27
CA GLU A 218 -1.99 -4.29 7.63
C GLU A 218 -2.10 -2.85 8.15
N TYR A 219 -2.28 -2.71 9.47
CA TYR A 219 -2.41 -1.41 10.12
C TYR A 219 -2.15 -1.50 11.63
N PHE A 220 -1.84 -0.35 12.25
CA PHE A 220 -1.77 -0.22 13.69
C PHE A 220 -2.97 0.58 14.23
N LEU A 221 -3.37 0.25 15.46
CA LEU A 221 -4.32 1.06 16.22
C LEU A 221 -3.64 1.64 17.45
N VAL A 222 -3.86 2.92 17.70
CA VAL A 222 -3.39 3.63 18.90
C VAL A 222 -4.58 4.33 19.53
N ASP A 223 -4.69 4.28 20.86
CA ASP A 223 -5.72 5.05 21.56
C ASP A 223 -5.65 6.53 21.22
N GLU A 224 -6.79 7.15 20.93
CA GLU A 224 -6.87 8.54 20.45
C GLU A 224 -6.24 9.56 21.43
N ALA A 225 -6.38 9.33 22.74
CA ALA A 225 -5.80 10.22 23.74
C ALA A 225 -4.26 10.15 23.74
N LEU A 226 -3.70 8.94 23.62
CA LEU A 226 -2.26 8.71 23.52
C LEU A 226 -1.70 9.28 22.21
N TYR A 227 -2.41 9.07 21.09
CA TYR A 227 -2.05 9.64 19.78
C TYR A 227 -1.99 11.17 19.84
N ALA A 228 -3.01 11.83 20.40
CA ALA A 228 -3.07 13.29 20.49
C ALA A 228 -1.95 13.88 21.35
N ALA A 229 -1.38 13.10 22.27
CA ALA A 229 -0.24 13.49 23.08
C ALA A 229 1.13 13.25 22.42
N ARG A 230 1.16 12.77 21.17
CA ARG A 230 2.37 12.51 20.37
C ARG A 230 2.35 13.34 19.08
N PRO A 231 2.91 14.58 19.09
CA PRO A 231 2.93 15.44 17.92
C PRO A 231 3.58 14.81 16.68
N ASP A 232 4.58 13.96 16.86
CA ASP A 232 5.19 13.19 15.76
C ASP A 232 4.18 12.23 15.09
N LEU A 233 3.42 11.45 15.87
CA LEU A 233 2.36 10.59 15.29
C LEU A 233 1.29 11.42 14.56
N VAL A 234 0.89 12.56 15.15
CA VAL A 234 -0.14 13.44 14.55
C VAL A 234 0.32 14.00 13.21
N MET A 235 1.57 14.46 13.14
CA MET A 235 2.08 15.20 11.98
C MET A 235 2.71 14.32 10.89
N THR A 236 3.24 13.15 11.27
CA THR A 236 4.01 12.30 10.35
C THR A 236 3.46 10.88 10.21
N GLY A 237 2.57 10.45 11.10
CA GLY A 237 2.06 9.08 11.15
C GLY A 237 3.02 8.08 11.81
N ARG A 238 4.23 8.52 12.22
CA ARG A 238 5.21 7.67 12.92
C ARG A 238 5.83 8.38 14.13
N THR A 239 6.37 7.58 15.05
CA THR A 239 7.17 8.11 16.16
C THR A 239 8.57 8.45 15.65
N LEU A 240 9.00 9.70 15.87
CA LEU A 240 10.35 10.18 15.53
C LEU A 240 11.35 9.92 16.65
N MET A 241 10.89 9.54 17.84
CA MET A 241 11.66 9.20 19.03
C MET A 241 10.88 8.22 19.91
N GLY A 242 11.57 7.43 20.70
CA GLY A 242 11.01 6.50 21.66
C GLY A 242 11.91 5.30 21.86
N HIS A 243 12.26 5.04 23.14
CA HIS A 243 13.01 3.85 23.53
C HIS A 243 12.12 2.60 23.44
N ASP A 244 12.72 1.46 23.11
CA ASP A 244 12.02 0.18 23.03
C ASP A 244 11.37 -0.19 24.37
N SER A 245 10.17 -0.75 24.29
CA SER A 245 9.47 -1.26 25.49
C SER A 245 10.15 -2.52 26.02
N ALA A 246 10.18 -2.69 27.35
CA ALA A 246 10.72 -3.89 27.98
C ALA A 246 10.02 -5.19 27.51
N LYS A 247 8.70 -5.16 27.32
CA LYS A 247 7.98 -6.13 26.52
C LYS A 247 7.84 -5.53 25.11
N ASN A 248 8.39 -6.21 24.15
CA ASN A 248 8.35 -5.83 22.75
C ASN A 248 7.62 -6.92 21.94
N GLN A 249 8.20 -7.40 20.86
CA GLN A 249 7.64 -8.44 19.97
C GLN A 249 8.23 -9.82 20.24
N GLN A 250 9.04 -9.98 21.30
CA GLN A 250 9.88 -11.17 21.54
C GLN A 250 9.10 -12.46 21.79
N MET A 251 7.91 -12.36 22.38
CA MET A 251 7.12 -13.53 22.82
C MET A 251 5.92 -13.78 21.92
N ASP A 252 5.74 -13.10 20.97
CA ASP A 252 4.74 -12.80 20.47
C ASP A 252 3.87 -12.87 19.65
N ASP A 253 3.95 -13.04 19.25
CA ASP A 253 3.03 -13.46 20.06
C ASP A 253 1.68 -12.90 19.88
N HIS A 254 1.47 -11.98 19.05
CA HIS A 254 0.16 -11.39 18.89
C HIS A 254 -0.64 -12.05 17.77
N TYR A 255 0.02 -12.56 16.76
CA TYR A 255 -0.60 -13.20 15.60
C TYR A 255 -1.60 -14.33 15.98
N PHE A 256 -1.26 -15.18 16.92
CA PHE A 256 -2.11 -16.27 17.40
C PHE A 256 -2.93 -15.91 18.67
N GLY A 257 -2.85 -14.68 19.13
CA GLY A 257 -3.60 -14.21 20.31
C GLY A 257 -5.06 -13.96 20.02
N ALA A 258 -5.88 -13.88 21.08
CA ALA A 258 -7.26 -13.41 20.95
C ALA A 258 -7.27 -11.91 20.58
N ILE A 259 -8.17 -11.52 19.71
CA ILE A 259 -8.38 -10.10 19.37
C ILE A 259 -8.87 -9.36 20.63
N PRO A 260 -8.23 -8.24 21.02
CA PRO A 260 -8.68 -7.48 22.18
C PRO A 260 -10.11 -6.96 22.03
N PRO A 261 -10.94 -6.96 23.09
CA PRO A 261 -12.36 -6.63 22.97
C PRO A 261 -12.69 -5.27 22.32
N ARG A 262 -11.90 -4.21 22.61
CA ARG A 262 -12.09 -2.90 21.97
C ARG A 262 -11.80 -2.96 20.48
N VAL A 263 -10.75 -3.67 20.10
CA VAL A 263 -10.34 -3.86 18.69
C VAL A 263 -11.38 -4.74 17.97
N GLU A 264 -11.88 -5.77 18.62
CA GLU A 264 -12.92 -6.64 18.04
C GLU A 264 -14.21 -5.86 17.75
N ALA A 265 -14.61 -4.94 18.62
CA ALA A 265 -15.75 -4.05 18.39
C ALA A 265 -15.50 -3.13 17.18
N PHE A 266 -14.31 -2.52 17.08
CA PHE A 266 -13.91 -1.73 15.92
C PHE A 266 -13.93 -2.55 14.62
N MET A 267 -13.33 -3.74 14.62
CA MET A 267 -13.27 -4.61 13.43
C MET A 267 -14.66 -5.04 12.97
N ARG A 268 -15.57 -5.30 13.91
CA ARG A 268 -16.96 -5.68 13.61
C ARG A 268 -17.72 -4.55 12.94
N ASP A 269 -17.62 -3.33 13.47
CA ASP A 269 -18.26 -2.15 12.89
C ASP A 269 -17.71 -1.84 11.49
N LEU A 270 -16.38 -1.87 11.36
CA LEU A 270 -15.70 -1.68 10.08
C LEU A 270 -16.18 -2.70 9.03
N GLU A 271 -16.26 -3.97 9.40
CA GLU A 271 -16.68 -5.06 8.51
C GLU A 271 -18.13 -4.89 8.03
N ILE A 272 -19.05 -4.52 8.94
CA ILE A 272 -20.45 -4.28 8.59
C ILE A 272 -20.56 -3.14 7.57
N ARG A 273 -19.95 -1.98 7.85
CA ARG A 273 -20.00 -0.82 6.96
C ARG A 273 -19.30 -1.10 5.62
N ALA A 274 -18.20 -1.83 5.63
CA ALA A 274 -17.50 -2.25 4.42
C ALA A 274 -18.38 -3.16 3.54
N LEU A 275 -19.05 -4.15 4.13
CA LEU A 275 -19.99 -5.02 3.42
C LEU A 275 -21.19 -4.23 2.86
N GLU A 276 -21.73 -3.27 3.58
CA GLU A 276 -22.79 -2.38 3.09
C GLU A 276 -22.33 -1.54 1.89
N LEU A 277 -21.03 -1.18 1.84
CA LEU A 277 -20.39 -0.49 0.72
C LEU A 277 -19.90 -1.42 -0.40
N GLY A 278 -20.21 -2.72 -0.30
CA GLY A 278 -19.86 -3.70 -1.34
C GLY A 278 -18.43 -4.20 -1.30
N ILE A 279 -17.66 -3.88 -0.25
CA ILE A 279 -16.30 -4.39 -0.07
C ILE A 279 -16.38 -5.79 0.55
N PRO A 280 -15.94 -6.86 -0.14
CA PRO A 280 -16.15 -8.24 0.29
C PRO A 280 -15.16 -8.67 1.38
N CYS A 281 -15.20 -8.04 2.55
CA CYS A 281 -14.36 -8.38 3.70
C CYS A 281 -14.53 -9.85 4.08
N LYS A 282 -13.41 -10.53 4.36
CA LYS A 282 -13.42 -11.96 4.69
C LYS A 282 -12.61 -12.32 5.92
N THR A 283 -11.42 -11.76 6.06
CA THR A 283 -10.48 -12.15 7.11
C THR A 283 -10.08 -10.92 7.92
N ARG A 284 -10.04 -11.09 9.24
CA ARG A 284 -9.50 -10.12 10.19
C ARG A 284 -8.75 -10.87 11.28
N HIS A 285 -7.58 -10.41 11.68
CA HIS A 285 -6.77 -11.04 12.72
C HIS A 285 -5.75 -10.07 13.32
N ASN A 286 -5.09 -10.53 14.40
CA ASN A 286 -3.91 -9.87 14.92
C ASN A 286 -2.72 -10.09 13.98
N GLU A 287 -1.81 -9.10 13.92
CA GLU A 287 -0.50 -9.22 13.33
C GLU A 287 0.61 -9.43 14.38
N ALA A 288 1.85 -9.63 13.92
CA ALA A 288 2.96 -10.03 14.77
C ALA A 288 3.36 -8.95 15.79
N ALA A 289 3.24 -7.68 15.45
CA ALA A 289 3.58 -6.60 16.38
C ALA A 289 2.43 -6.26 17.34
N PRO A 290 2.74 -5.74 18.55
CA PRO A 290 1.72 -5.23 19.46
C PRO A 290 0.90 -4.13 18.80
N ASN A 291 -0.43 -4.17 18.94
CA ASN A 291 -1.38 -3.23 18.33
C ASN A 291 -1.36 -3.20 16.80
N GLN A 292 -0.83 -4.22 16.15
CA GLN A 292 -0.88 -4.41 14.71
C GLN A 292 -1.95 -5.45 14.34
N PHE A 293 -2.66 -5.19 13.25
CA PHE A 293 -3.80 -5.98 12.79
C PHE A 293 -3.82 -6.03 11.27
N GLU A 294 -4.56 -7.00 10.72
CA GLU A 294 -4.75 -7.15 9.29
C GLU A 294 -6.22 -7.37 8.93
N LEU A 295 -6.58 -6.89 7.76
CA LEU A 295 -7.86 -7.11 7.09
C LEU A 295 -7.61 -7.51 5.64
N ALA A 296 -8.27 -8.58 5.19
CA ALA A 296 -8.20 -9.05 3.80
C ALA A 296 -9.60 -9.32 3.23
N PRO A 297 -9.95 -8.79 2.03
CA PRO A 297 -11.17 -9.12 1.33
C PRO A 297 -11.03 -10.38 0.48
N ILE A 298 -12.13 -10.82 -0.13
CA ILE A 298 -12.09 -11.69 -1.30
C ILE A 298 -11.51 -10.88 -2.48
N TYR A 299 -10.68 -11.50 -3.31
CA TYR A 299 -10.12 -10.85 -4.50
C TYR A 299 -11.21 -10.46 -5.51
N GLU A 300 -10.97 -9.39 -6.23
CA GLU A 300 -11.86 -8.84 -7.24
C GLU A 300 -11.07 -8.48 -8.51
N GLU A 301 -11.78 -8.02 -9.55
CA GLU A 301 -11.12 -7.37 -10.69
C GLU A 301 -10.31 -6.15 -10.20
N ALA A 302 -9.11 -5.97 -10.72
CA ALA A 302 -8.11 -5.10 -10.12
C ALA A 302 -8.52 -3.61 -10.02
N ASN A 303 -9.30 -3.08 -10.98
CA ASN A 303 -9.80 -1.71 -10.89
C ASN A 303 -10.76 -1.53 -9.71
N LEU A 304 -11.69 -2.46 -9.54
CA LEU A 304 -12.64 -2.45 -8.42
C LEU A 304 -11.94 -2.70 -7.09
N ALA A 305 -11.01 -3.66 -7.05
CA ALA A 305 -10.23 -3.95 -5.85
C ALA A 305 -9.43 -2.73 -5.36
N VAL A 306 -8.87 -1.93 -6.27
CA VAL A 306 -8.16 -0.70 -5.92
C VAL A 306 -9.13 0.35 -5.36
N ASP A 307 -10.28 0.57 -5.98
CA ASP A 307 -11.29 1.50 -5.47
C ASP A 307 -11.74 1.08 -4.06
N HIS A 308 -12.03 -0.20 -3.86
CA HIS A 308 -12.41 -0.74 -2.55
C HIS A 308 -11.30 -0.59 -1.50
N ASN A 309 -10.03 -0.76 -1.86
CA ASN A 309 -8.93 -0.50 -0.93
C ASN A 309 -8.84 0.97 -0.52
N MET A 310 -8.96 1.90 -1.47
CA MET A 310 -8.92 3.33 -1.17
C MET A 310 -10.10 3.76 -0.30
N LEU A 311 -11.29 3.24 -0.57
CA LEU A 311 -12.48 3.46 0.25
C LEU A 311 -12.31 2.85 1.65
N MET A 312 -11.78 1.63 1.74
CA MET A 312 -11.49 0.96 3.00
C MET A 312 -10.52 1.77 3.87
N MET A 313 -9.44 2.32 3.30
CA MET A 313 -8.48 3.15 4.04
C MET A 313 -9.14 4.41 4.63
N SER A 314 -10.11 4.99 3.94
CA SER A 314 -10.90 6.12 4.45
C SER A 314 -11.83 5.68 5.57
N LEU A 315 -12.56 4.60 5.35
CA LEU A 315 -13.49 4.01 6.33
C LEU A 315 -12.78 3.57 7.62
N MET A 316 -11.60 2.96 7.52
CA MET A 316 -10.79 2.57 8.68
C MET A 316 -10.44 3.76 9.57
N LYS A 317 -10.09 4.91 8.99
CA LYS A 317 -9.77 6.13 9.74
C LYS A 317 -11.00 6.71 10.45
N GLU A 318 -12.15 6.68 9.78
CA GLU A 318 -13.42 7.18 10.32
C GLU A 318 -13.91 6.30 11.49
N VAL A 319 -14.07 5.00 11.24
CA VAL A 319 -14.55 4.04 12.25
C VAL A 319 -13.59 3.95 13.44
N ALA A 320 -12.27 3.97 13.21
CA ALA A 320 -11.30 3.99 14.30
C ALA A 320 -11.51 5.18 15.23
N ARG A 321 -11.79 6.37 14.67
CA ARG A 321 -12.06 7.58 15.46
C ARG A 321 -13.33 7.44 16.32
N GLU A 322 -14.39 6.88 15.78
CA GLU A 322 -15.63 6.62 16.53
C GLU A 322 -15.37 5.66 17.70
N HIS A 323 -14.48 4.67 17.51
CA HIS A 323 -14.06 3.72 18.55
C HIS A 323 -12.94 4.25 19.46
N HIS A 324 -12.65 5.55 19.43
CA HIS A 324 -11.56 6.20 20.18
C HIS A 324 -10.18 5.60 19.90
N PHE A 325 -9.95 5.17 18.67
CA PHE A 325 -8.66 4.80 18.11
C PHE A 325 -8.23 5.77 17.02
N ARG A 326 -6.95 5.69 16.68
CA ARG A 326 -6.40 6.19 15.43
C ARG A 326 -5.79 5.03 14.68
N CYS A 327 -6.24 4.85 13.45
CA CYS A 327 -5.68 3.87 12.52
C CYS A 327 -4.44 4.48 11.86
N LEU A 328 -3.28 3.85 12.09
CA LEU A 328 -2.02 4.23 11.48
C LEU A 328 -1.75 3.33 10.28
N LEU A 329 -1.69 3.96 9.12
CA LEU A 329 -1.36 3.29 7.85
C LEU A 329 0.10 3.52 7.45
N HIS A 330 0.87 4.33 8.18
CA HIS A 330 2.30 4.47 7.96
C HIS A 330 2.99 3.10 8.07
N GLU A 331 3.89 2.77 7.16
CA GLU A 331 4.51 1.44 7.06
C GLU A 331 5.39 1.08 8.28
N LYS A 332 5.93 2.08 8.96
CA LYS A 332 6.79 1.87 10.15
C LYS A 332 6.49 2.92 11.23
N PRO A 333 5.33 2.85 11.90
CA PRO A 333 4.98 3.84 12.91
C PRO A 333 5.84 3.73 14.17
N PHE A 334 6.41 2.56 14.43
CA PHE A 334 7.27 2.29 15.59
C PHE A 334 8.56 1.60 15.17
N LYS A 335 9.70 2.07 15.69
CA LYS A 335 11.01 1.46 15.47
C LYS A 335 11.14 0.17 16.29
N GLY A 336 11.88 -0.82 15.80
CA GLY A 336 12.21 -2.04 16.54
C GLY A 336 11.16 -3.15 16.55
N ILE A 337 10.03 -2.97 15.85
CA ILE A 337 8.98 -3.98 15.66
C ILE A 337 8.56 -4.09 14.19
N ASN A 338 7.67 -5.00 13.84
CA ASN A 338 7.15 -5.13 12.47
C ASN A 338 6.61 -3.80 11.94
N GLY A 339 6.73 -3.62 10.64
CA GLY A 339 6.03 -2.61 9.88
C GLY A 339 4.78 -3.18 9.20
N SER A 340 3.96 -2.32 8.61
CA SER A 340 2.74 -2.71 7.92
C SER A 340 2.89 -2.65 6.41
N GLY A 341 2.51 -3.75 5.75
CA GLY A 341 2.44 -3.88 4.31
C GLY A 341 1.01 -3.82 3.78
N LYS A 342 0.93 -3.92 2.47
CA LYS A 342 -0.29 -4.14 1.72
C LYS A 342 0.02 -5.15 0.63
N HIS A 343 -0.03 -6.44 0.99
CA HIS A 343 0.32 -7.49 0.03
C HIS A 343 -0.67 -7.50 -1.11
N ASN A 344 -0.17 -7.46 -2.33
CA ASN A 344 -0.98 -7.50 -3.53
C ASN A 344 -0.95 -8.91 -4.11
N ASN A 345 -2.02 -9.67 -3.89
CA ASN A 345 -2.23 -10.98 -4.50
C ASN A 345 -2.73 -10.80 -5.93
N TRP A 346 -1.85 -10.94 -6.89
CA TRP A 346 -2.08 -10.71 -8.30
C TRP A 346 -2.26 -12.01 -9.08
N SER A 347 -3.29 -12.09 -9.90
CA SER A 347 -3.52 -13.22 -10.82
C SER A 347 -4.23 -12.80 -12.10
N LEU A 348 -4.17 -13.69 -13.11
CA LEU A 348 -4.87 -13.54 -14.37
C LEU A 348 -5.86 -14.71 -14.56
N SER A 349 -7.05 -14.41 -15.04
CA SER A 349 -8.08 -15.41 -15.36
C SER A 349 -8.79 -15.08 -16.67
N THR A 350 -9.40 -16.07 -17.31
CA THR A 350 -10.12 -15.91 -18.58
C THR A 350 -11.64 -15.83 -18.36
N ASP A 351 -12.35 -15.31 -19.33
CA ASP A 351 -13.82 -15.33 -19.43
C ASP A 351 -14.40 -16.77 -19.48
N THR A 352 -13.57 -17.76 -19.84
CA THR A 352 -13.92 -19.18 -19.80
C THR A 352 -13.67 -19.85 -18.45
N GLY A 353 -13.28 -19.05 -17.41
CA GLY A 353 -13.08 -19.52 -16.03
C GLY A 353 -11.73 -20.17 -15.74
N ILE A 354 -10.75 -20.04 -16.64
CA ILE A 354 -9.41 -20.60 -16.48
C ILE A 354 -8.54 -19.65 -15.64
N GLN A 355 -7.88 -20.17 -14.61
CA GLN A 355 -6.85 -19.47 -13.86
C GLN A 355 -5.49 -19.69 -14.54
N LEU A 356 -4.82 -18.60 -14.97
CA LEU A 356 -3.63 -18.73 -15.83
C LEU A 356 -2.38 -19.17 -15.05
N PHE A 357 -2.34 -18.87 -13.74
CA PHE A 357 -1.27 -19.33 -12.85
C PHE A 357 -1.61 -20.63 -12.11
N ALA A 358 -2.56 -21.42 -12.61
CA ALA A 358 -2.88 -22.73 -12.06
C ALA A 358 -2.63 -23.81 -13.10
N PRO A 359 -2.02 -24.96 -12.69
CA PRO A 359 -1.85 -26.10 -13.59
C PRO A 359 -3.22 -26.67 -13.98
N GLY A 360 -3.27 -27.30 -15.14
CA GLY A 360 -4.45 -27.94 -15.66
C GLY A 360 -4.38 -29.46 -15.66
N LYS A 361 -5.31 -30.10 -16.38
CA LYS A 361 -5.43 -31.57 -16.45
C LYS A 361 -4.73 -32.16 -17.66
N THR A 362 -4.50 -31.38 -18.70
CA THR A 362 -3.90 -31.80 -19.95
C THR A 362 -2.46 -31.28 -20.09
N PRO A 363 -1.60 -31.93 -20.89
CA PRO A 363 -0.26 -31.42 -21.18
C PRO A 363 -0.27 -29.98 -21.73
N MET A 364 -1.24 -29.64 -22.57
CA MET A 364 -1.40 -28.31 -23.15
C MET A 364 -1.81 -27.29 -22.10
N ASP A 365 -2.67 -27.63 -21.12
CA ASP A 365 -2.98 -26.77 -19.98
C ASP A 365 -1.77 -26.52 -19.11
N ASN A 366 -0.92 -27.53 -18.92
CA ASN A 366 0.31 -27.39 -18.15
C ASN A 366 1.36 -26.57 -18.90
N LEU A 367 1.44 -26.68 -20.22
CA LEU A 367 2.28 -25.84 -21.05
C LEU A 367 1.83 -24.38 -20.97
N ARG A 368 0.52 -24.08 -21.01
CA ARG A 368 -0.03 -22.74 -20.75
C ARG A 368 0.41 -22.23 -19.39
N PHE A 369 0.22 -23.02 -18.33
CA PHE A 369 0.60 -22.66 -16.96
C PHE A 369 2.08 -22.28 -16.88
N VAL A 370 2.98 -23.13 -17.40
CA VAL A 370 4.43 -22.86 -17.42
C VAL A 370 4.73 -21.60 -18.23
N THR A 371 4.09 -21.40 -19.36
CA THR A 371 4.25 -20.21 -20.20
C THR A 371 3.95 -18.95 -19.38
N PHE A 372 2.78 -18.87 -18.74
CA PHE A 372 2.40 -17.68 -17.95
C PHE A 372 3.29 -17.45 -16.72
N ILE A 373 3.76 -18.51 -16.06
CA ILE A 373 4.74 -18.40 -14.96
C ILE A 373 6.05 -17.82 -15.48
N VAL A 374 6.59 -18.37 -16.57
CA VAL A 374 7.89 -17.94 -17.12
C VAL A 374 7.83 -16.51 -17.64
N GLU A 375 6.74 -16.14 -18.32
CA GLU A 375 6.55 -14.77 -18.80
C GLU A 375 6.33 -13.76 -17.66
N ALA A 376 5.72 -14.18 -16.55
CA ALA A 376 5.66 -13.34 -15.35
C ALA A 376 7.05 -13.14 -14.72
N LEU A 377 7.88 -14.19 -14.65
CA LEU A 377 9.27 -14.08 -14.20
C LEU A 377 10.08 -13.16 -15.11
N LYS A 378 9.87 -13.25 -16.42
CA LYS A 378 10.53 -12.41 -17.41
C LYS A 378 10.11 -10.95 -17.26
N ALA A 379 8.84 -10.67 -17.09
CA ALA A 379 8.33 -9.32 -16.83
C ALA A 379 8.97 -8.69 -15.57
N VAL A 380 9.10 -9.49 -14.50
CA VAL A 380 9.73 -9.05 -13.24
C VAL A 380 11.24 -8.88 -13.40
N TYR A 381 11.91 -9.72 -14.18
CA TYR A 381 13.35 -9.64 -14.39
C TYR A 381 13.73 -8.45 -15.28
N ASP A 382 13.08 -8.30 -16.43
CA ASP A 382 13.35 -7.25 -17.40
C ASP A 382 13.10 -5.83 -16.83
N HIS A 383 12.11 -5.72 -15.91
CA HIS A 383 11.72 -4.45 -15.31
C HIS A 383 11.92 -4.41 -13.78
N ASN A 384 12.96 -5.13 -13.30
CA ASN A 384 13.26 -5.29 -11.88
C ASN A 384 13.38 -3.97 -11.12
N GLY A 385 14.19 -3.04 -11.61
CA GLY A 385 14.39 -1.72 -11.02
C GLY A 385 13.11 -0.86 -11.03
N LEU A 386 12.32 -0.95 -12.10
CA LEU A 386 11.05 -0.23 -12.21
C LEU A 386 10.00 -0.77 -11.24
N LEU A 387 9.90 -2.08 -11.05
CA LEU A 387 9.04 -2.68 -10.04
C LEU A 387 9.43 -2.23 -8.63
N LYS A 388 10.74 -2.17 -8.33
CA LYS A 388 11.25 -1.56 -7.09
C LYS A 388 10.79 -0.10 -6.96
N ALA A 389 10.92 0.71 -8.01
CA ALA A 389 10.49 2.11 -8.00
C ALA A 389 8.98 2.28 -7.76
N SER A 390 8.18 1.28 -8.12
CA SER A 390 6.73 1.30 -7.92
C SER A 390 6.30 1.11 -6.46
N ILE A 391 7.17 0.53 -5.62
CA ILE A 391 6.85 0.20 -4.21
C ILE A 391 7.66 0.99 -3.19
N VAL A 392 8.79 1.57 -3.58
CA VAL A 392 9.60 2.36 -2.66
C VAL A 392 9.01 3.76 -2.48
N SER A 393 8.98 4.23 -1.25
CA SER A 393 8.57 5.58 -0.86
C SER A 393 9.33 6.04 0.38
N ALA A 394 9.25 7.32 0.73
CA ALA A 394 9.85 7.85 1.94
C ALA A 394 9.41 7.10 3.22
N THR A 395 8.19 6.54 3.22
CA THR A 395 7.61 5.84 4.36
C THR A 395 7.87 4.33 4.31
N ASN A 396 7.72 3.70 3.14
CA ASN A 396 7.94 2.26 2.98
C ASN A 396 9.42 1.85 3.09
N ALA A 397 10.35 2.77 2.76
CA ALA A 397 11.79 2.53 2.92
C ALA A 397 12.18 2.18 4.38
N HIS A 398 11.45 2.69 5.37
CA HIS A 398 11.65 2.35 6.78
C HIS A 398 11.23 0.92 7.15
N ARG A 399 10.33 0.32 6.37
CA ARG A 399 9.81 -1.04 6.61
C ARG A 399 10.64 -2.11 5.94
N LEU A 400 11.09 -1.89 4.71
CA LEU A 400 11.71 -2.92 3.87
C LEU A 400 13.05 -3.42 4.42
N GLY A 401 13.27 -4.74 4.34
CA GLY A 401 14.54 -5.38 4.68
C GLY A 401 14.64 -5.96 6.09
N GLY A 402 13.54 -6.13 6.81
CA GLY A 402 13.54 -6.78 8.13
C GLY A 402 12.15 -6.89 8.75
N TYR A 403 12.02 -7.64 9.85
CA TYR A 403 10.76 -7.81 10.57
C TYR A 403 9.62 -8.25 9.63
N GLU A 404 9.79 -9.38 8.94
CA GLU A 404 8.84 -9.97 7.99
C GLU A 404 8.59 -9.15 6.70
N ALA A 405 9.13 -7.94 6.56
CA ALA A 405 9.09 -7.17 5.34
C ALA A 405 10.21 -7.61 4.38
N PRO A 406 9.91 -7.86 3.09
CA PRO A 406 10.95 -8.26 2.14
C PRO A 406 11.97 -7.14 1.92
N PRO A 407 13.20 -7.46 1.47
CA PRO A 407 14.15 -6.45 1.03
C PRO A 407 13.62 -5.73 -0.22
N ALA A 408 14.16 -4.53 -0.49
CA ALA A 408 13.82 -3.78 -1.68
C ALA A 408 14.37 -4.41 -2.99
N ILE A 409 15.21 -5.45 -2.91
CA ILE A 409 15.69 -6.21 -4.07
C ILE A 409 14.57 -7.13 -4.54
N ILE A 410 14.00 -6.86 -5.71
CA ILE A 410 12.91 -7.66 -6.24
C ILE A 410 13.45 -8.99 -6.78
N SER A 411 13.13 -10.08 -6.11
CA SER A 411 13.36 -11.46 -6.51
C SER A 411 12.06 -12.25 -6.49
N ALA A 412 12.02 -13.40 -7.16
CA ALA A 412 10.83 -14.24 -7.24
C ALA A 412 11.06 -15.59 -6.55
N PHE A 413 10.13 -15.96 -5.67
CA PHE A 413 10.04 -17.26 -5.04
C PHE A 413 8.97 -18.11 -5.72
N LEU A 414 9.30 -19.34 -6.10
CA LEU A 414 8.36 -20.24 -6.78
C LEU A 414 7.98 -21.45 -5.93
N GLY A 415 8.78 -21.76 -4.91
CA GLY A 415 8.71 -23.01 -4.18
C GLY A 415 9.30 -24.19 -4.96
N LYS A 416 9.65 -25.25 -4.25
CA LYS A 416 10.40 -26.38 -4.79
C LYS A 416 9.72 -27.04 -5.99
N THR A 417 8.43 -27.29 -5.91
CA THR A 417 7.68 -28.02 -6.97
C THR A 417 7.73 -27.30 -8.32
N VAL A 418 7.52 -25.99 -8.33
CA VAL A 418 7.55 -25.21 -9.58
C VAL A 418 8.98 -25.01 -10.06
N SER A 419 9.93 -24.77 -9.15
CA SER A 419 11.35 -24.67 -9.49
C SER A 419 11.87 -25.96 -10.14
N ASP A 420 11.59 -27.14 -9.55
CA ASP A 420 11.95 -28.46 -10.09
C ASP A 420 11.29 -28.70 -11.47
N LEU A 421 10.04 -28.27 -11.63
CA LEU A 421 9.32 -28.36 -12.92
C LEU A 421 10.02 -27.52 -14.01
N LEU A 422 10.38 -26.27 -13.71
CA LEU A 422 11.07 -25.40 -14.68
C LEU A 422 12.44 -25.98 -15.06
N ASP A 423 13.20 -26.50 -14.09
CA ASP A 423 14.50 -27.12 -14.34
C ASP A 423 14.38 -28.39 -15.17
N HIS A 424 13.29 -29.16 -14.98
CA HIS A 424 12.99 -30.32 -15.83
C HIS A 424 12.64 -29.89 -17.26
N VAL A 425 11.78 -28.91 -17.46
CA VAL A 425 11.42 -28.37 -18.78
C VAL A 425 12.64 -27.82 -19.54
N GLU A 426 13.55 -27.14 -18.82
CA GLU A 426 14.80 -26.61 -19.40
C GLU A 426 15.74 -27.73 -19.86
N SER A 427 15.87 -28.82 -19.07
CA SER A 427 16.85 -29.89 -19.32
C SER A 427 16.34 -30.98 -20.27
N SER A 428 15.02 -31.08 -20.49
CA SER A 428 14.42 -32.12 -21.35
C SER A 428 14.80 -31.93 -22.83
N ALA A 429 15.43 -32.94 -23.41
CA ALA A 429 15.79 -32.94 -24.83
C ALA A 429 14.63 -33.31 -25.77
N ASN A 430 13.59 -33.94 -25.24
CA ASN A 430 12.39 -34.41 -25.97
C ASN A 430 11.18 -33.54 -25.61
N ASP A 431 10.19 -33.52 -26.49
CA ASP A 431 8.88 -32.90 -26.27
C ASP A 431 8.00 -33.75 -25.35
N ASP A 432 8.56 -34.16 -24.18
CA ASP A 432 7.81 -34.96 -23.22
C ASP A 432 6.69 -34.16 -22.60
N ALA A 433 5.54 -34.81 -22.37
CA ALA A 433 4.35 -34.20 -21.84
C ALA A 433 4.62 -33.60 -20.42
N ILE A 434 4.35 -32.30 -20.24
CA ILE A 434 4.50 -31.60 -18.96
C ILE A 434 3.40 -32.09 -18.01
N SER A 435 3.80 -32.74 -16.91
CA SER A 435 2.89 -33.16 -15.84
C SER A 435 3.23 -32.44 -14.51
N VAL A 436 2.20 -31.94 -13.84
CA VAL A 436 2.32 -31.33 -12.52
C VAL A 436 1.71 -32.26 -11.48
N SER A 437 2.47 -32.65 -10.45
CA SER A 437 1.95 -33.49 -9.38
C SER A 437 0.91 -32.73 -8.55
N GLY A 438 -0.20 -33.38 -8.23
CA GLY A 438 -1.26 -32.83 -7.39
C GLY A 438 -0.87 -32.70 -5.90
N LYS A 439 -1.82 -32.26 -5.09
CA LYS A 439 -1.64 -32.15 -3.63
C LYS A 439 -1.26 -33.48 -3.00
N THR A 440 -0.30 -33.47 -2.10
CA THR A 440 0.15 -34.66 -1.34
C THR A 440 -0.65 -34.76 -0.05
N ALA A 441 -1.17 -35.96 0.27
CA ALA A 441 -1.85 -36.19 1.54
C ALA A 441 -0.83 -36.48 2.67
N MET A 442 -0.94 -35.77 3.78
CA MET A 442 -0.18 -36.04 4.99
C MET A 442 -1.10 -36.71 6.03
N ARG A 443 -0.66 -37.88 6.54
CA ARG A 443 -1.27 -38.58 7.67
C ARG A 443 -0.52 -38.24 8.95
N LEU A 444 -1.24 -37.74 9.93
CA LEU A 444 -0.66 -37.41 11.24
C LEU A 444 -0.74 -38.56 12.25
N ASP A 445 -1.35 -39.71 11.87
CA ASP A 445 -1.60 -40.86 12.75
C ASP A 445 -2.33 -40.51 14.05
N ILE A 446 -3.13 -39.45 14.02
CA ILE A 446 -3.98 -39.02 15.16
C ILE A 446 -5.41 -39.48 14.86
N PRO A 447 -5.99 -40.39 15.67
CA PRO A 447 -7.40 -40.79 15.50
C PRO A 447 -8.33 -39.57 15.51
N SER A 448 -9.31 -39.57 14.63
CA SER A 448 -10.30 -38.49 14.46
C SER A 448 -9.81 -37.21 13.75
N ILE A 449 -8.54 -37.09 13.38
CA ILE A 449 -8.06 -36.02 12.54
C ILE A 449 -8.05 -36.50 11.08
N PRO A 450 -8.72 -35.79 10.15
CA PRO A 450 -8.69 -36.14 8.75
C PRO A 450 -7.26 -35.94 8.14
N GLU A 451 -6.97 -36.66 7.08
CA GLU A 451 -5.73 -36.45 6.32
C GLU A 451 -5.63 -34.99 5.86
N LEU A 452 -4.46 -34.39 6.02
CA LEU A 452 -4.18 -33.04 5.54
C LEU A 452 -3.73 -33.10 4.09
N LEU A 453 -4.36 -32.32 3.24
CA LEU A 453 -3.89 -32.08 1.88
C LEU A 453 -2.90 -30.93 1.91
N ILE A 454 -1.62 -31.27 1.74
CA ILE A 454 -0.54 -30.30 1.71
C ILE A 454 -0.51 -29.64 0.34
N ASP A 455 -0.46 -28.32 0.31
CA ASP A 455 -0.11 -27.59 -0.89
C ASP A 455 1.41 -27.70 -1.11
N ASN A 456 1.84 -27.94 -2.35
CA ASN A 456 3.25 -28.14 -2.68
C ASN A 456 4.07 -26.83 -2.72
N THR A 457 3.46 -25.72 -2.35
CA THR A 457 4.13 -24.41 -2.25
C THR A 457 4.26 -24.01 -0.80
N ASP A 458 5.50 -23.82 -0.34
CA ASP A 458 5.78 -23.17 0.95
C ASP A 458 5.77 -21.64 0.76
N ARG A 459 5.69 -20.90 1.89
CA ARG A 459 5.76 -19.43 1.89
C ARG A 459 7.14 -18.97 2.32
N ASN A 460 7.81 -18.19 1.49
CA ASN A 460 9.04 -17.51 1.87
C ASN A 460 8.71 -16.04 2.23
N ARG A 461 8.67 -15.74 3.53
CA ARG A 461 8.34 -14.39 4.03
C ARG A 461 9.35 -13.32 3.63
N THR A 462 10.56 -13.71 3.23
CA THR A 462 11.61 -12.79 2.79
C THR A 462 11.56 -12.48 1.30
N SER A 463 10.70 -13.17 0.52
CA SER A 463 10.56 -12.91 -0.91
C SER A 463 9.61 -11.74 -1.19
N PRO A 464 10.02 -10.76 -1.98
CA PRO A 464 9.15 -9.65 -2.37
C PRO A 464 8.08 -10.03 -3.40
N PHE A 465 8.29 -11.08 -4.19
CA PHE A 465 7.35 -11.55 -5.20
C PHE A 465 7.28 -13.09 -5.16
N ALA A 466 6.26 -13.61 -4.48
CA ALA A 466 6.15 -15.03 -4.16
C ALA A 466 4.97 -15.68 -4.89
N PHE A 467 5.22 -16.82 -5.54
CA PHE A 467 4.17 -17.68 -6.07
C PHE A 467 3.50 -18.48 -4.96
N THR A 468 2.18 -18.41 -4.83
CA THR A 468 1.40 -19.04 -3.76
C THR A 468 0.35 -20.03 -4.30
N GLY A 469 0.69 -20.77 -5.34
CA GLY A 469 -0.10 -21.89 -5.87
C GLY A 469 -0.98 -21.56 -7.07
N ASN A 470 -1.56 -20.38 -7.13
CA ASN A 470 -2.37 -19.92 -8.28
C ASN A 470 -2.31 -18.42 -8.53
N ARG A 471 -1.42 -17.72 -7.83
CA ARG A 471 -1.21 -16.27 -7.91
C ARG A 471 0.19 -15.92 -7.46
N PHE A 472 0.60 -14.71 -7.78
CA PHE A 472 1.79 -14.10 -7.18
C PHE A 472 1.37 -13.09 -6.12
N GLU A 473 2.04 -13.15 -4.98
CA GLU A 473 1.90 -12.21 -3.88
C GLU A 473 3.05 -11.20 -3.95
N PHE A 474 2.73 -9.94 -4.25
CA PHE A 474 3.70 -8.85 -4.24
C PHE A 474 3.70 -8.21 -2.86
N ARG A 475 4.63 -8.66 -2.00
CA ARG A 475 4.72 -8.38 -0.56
C ARG A 475 5.36 -7.04 -0.22
N ALA A 476 6.07 -6.45 -1.18
CA ALA A 476 6.86 -5.23 -0.95
C ALA A 476 6.03 -3.94 -0.97
N VAL A 477 4.76 -3.99 -1.32
CA VAL A 477 3.85 -2.83 -1.34
C VAL A 477 3.58 -2.35 0.09
N GLY A 478 3.70 -1.05 0.33
CA GLY A 478 3.49 -0.43 1.65
C GLY A 478 2.01 -0.24 1.99
N SER A 479 1.68 -0.20 3.28
CA SER A 479 0.30 -0.11 3.76
C SER A 479 -0.41 1.19 3.41
N VAL A 480 0.31 2.31 3.26
CA VAL A 480 -0.29 3.59 2.84
C VAL A 480 -0.43 3.72 1.33
N ALA A 481 0.31 2.91 0.56
CA ALA A 481 0.37 3.04 -0.89
C ALA A 481 -0.98 2.75 -1.56
N ASN A 482 -1.24 3.42 -2.69
CA ASN A 482 -2.27 3.00 -3.63
C ASN A 482 -1.78 1.77 -4.40
N CYS A 483 -2.55 0.68 -4.39
CA CYS A 483 -2.21 -0.56 -5.10
C CYS A 483 -1.94 -0.34 -6.60
N SER A 484 -2.53 0.70 -7.19
CA SER A 484 -2.36 1.02 -8.61
C SER A 484 -0.90 1.22 -9.00
N SER A 485 -0.05 1.80 -8.13
CA SER A 485 1.35 2.05 -8.47
C SER A 485 2.08 0.75 -8.86
N ALA A 486 1.93 -0.29 -8.04
CA ALA A 486 2.50 -1.61 -8.32
C ALA A 486 1.79 -2.31 -9.48
N MET A 487 0.45 -2.24 -9.52
CA MET A 487 -0.35 -2.92 -10.55
C MET A 487 -0.17 -2.33 -11.95
N ILE A 488 -0.06 -1.01 -12.09
CA ILE A 488 0.24 -0.37 -13.39
C ILE A 488 1.55 -0.91 -13.95
N THR A 489 2.58 -0.94 -13.11
CA THR A 489 3.91 -1.41 -13.53
C THR A 489 3.91 -2.89 -13.87
N LEU A 490 3.38 -3.73 -12.99
CA LEU A 490 3.36 -5.19 -13.19
C LEU A 490 2.52 -5.59 -14.40
N ASN A 491 1.32 -5.03 -14.55
CA ASN A 491 0.44 -5.33 -15.69
C ASN A 491 1.03 -4.85 -17.01
N THR A 492 1.69 -3.67 -17.04
CA THR A 492 2.32 -3.16 -18.26
C THR A 492 3.52 -4.01 -18.65
N ALA A 493 4.35 -4.40 -17.68
CA ALA A 493 5.48 -5.30 -17.91
C ALA A 493 5.01 -6.66 -18.43
N MET A 494 3.97 -7.24 -17.82
CA MET A 494 3.38 -8.51 -18.27
C MET A 494 2.78 -8.38 -19.67
N ALA A 495 2.07 -7.29 -19.98
CA ALA A 495 1.52 -7.06 -21.32
C ALA A 495 2.62 -6.96 -22.38
N HIS A 496 3.69 -6.25 -22.09
CA HIS A 496 4.85 -6.11 -22.98
C HIS A 496 5.50 -7.47 -23.24
N THR A 497 5.81 -8.21 -22.18
CA THR A 497 6.45 -9.53 -22.27
C THR A 497 5.60 -10.54 -23.05
N LEU A 498 4.29 -10.61 -22.75
CA LEU A 498 3.36 -11.48 -23.49
C LEU A 498 3.24 -11.10 -24.96
N THR A 499 3.28 -9.81 -25.28
CA THR A 499 3.26 -9.34 -26.68
C THR A 499 4.54 -9.77 -27.41
N CYS A 500 5.70 -9.61 -26.77
CA CYS A 500 6.98 -10.09 -27.32
C CYS A 500 6.99 -11.61 -27.49
N PHE A 501 6.48 -12.36 -26.50
CA PHE A 501 6.35 -13.82 -26.58
C PHE A 501 5.47 -14.24 -27.76
N ARG A 502 4.30 -13.64 -27.92
CA ARG A 502 3.38 -13.94 -29.04
C ARG A 502 4.05 -13.69 -30.39
N ASN A 503 4.72 -12.57 -30.57
CA ASN A 503 5.42 -12.27 -31.82
C ASN A 503 6.52 -13.30 -32.13
N ARG A 504 7.31 -13.71 -31.13
CA ARG A 504 8.32 -14.77 -31.29
C ARG A 504 7.71 -16.13 -31.71
N VAL A 505 6.55 -16.49 -31.13
CA VAL A 505 5.82 -17.70 -31.52
C VAL A 505 5.36 -17.62 -32.98
N ASP A 506 4.73 -16.52 -33.36
CA ASP A 506 4.22 -16.29 -34.72
C ASP A 506 5.35 -16.32 -35.75
N ASP A 507 6.51 -15.74 -35.43
CA ASP A 507 7.70 -15.79 -36.31
C ASP A 507 8.21 -17.22 -36.53
N LEU A 508 8.27 -18.06 -35.50
CA LEU A 508 8.70 -19.46 -35.64
C LEU A 508 7.69 -20.30 -36.40
N VAL A 509 6.41 -20.06 -36.16
CA VAL A 509 5.33 -20.77 -36.92
C VAL A 509 5.37 -20.36 -38.40
N ALA A 510 5.61 -19.09 -38.71
CA ALA A 510 5.80 -18.62 -40.08
C ALA A 510 7.01 -19.27 -40.81
N GLN A 511 8.03 -19.68 -40.04
CA GLN A 511 9.19 -20.41 -40.51
C GLN A 511 8.92 -21.93 -40.64
N GLY A 512 7.70 -22.43 -40.38
CA GLY A 512 7.30 -23.80 -40.50
C GLY A 512 7.50 -24.67 -39.27
N VAL A 513 7.80 -24.10 -38.11
CA VAL A 513 7.86 -24.79 -36.83
C VAL A 513 6.42 -25.06 -36.33
N SER A 514 6.15 -26.25 -35.77
CA SER A 514 4.84 -26.52 -35.18
C SER A 514 4.58 -25.59 -34.00
N LEU A 515 3.32 -25.24 -33.74
CA LEU A 515 2.93 -24.31 -32.67
C LEU A 515 3.47 -24.76 -31.30
N GLU A 516 3.29 -26.03 -30.96
CA GLU A 516 3.73 -26.59 -29.68
C GLU A 516 5.26 -26.52 -29.52
N SER A 517 6.01 -26.91 -30.58
CA SER A 517 7.47 -26.82 -30.56
C SER A 517 7.99 -25.39 -30.54
N ALA A 518 7.28 -24.43 -31.17
CA ALA A 518 7.62 -23.01 -31.08
C ALA A 518 7.47 -22.48 -29.66
N ILE A 519 6.33 -22.78 -29.01
CA ILE A 519 6.08 -22.38 -27.61
C ILE A 519 7.14 -23.01 -26.70
N LEU A 520 7.38 -24.33 -26.75
CA LEU A 520 8.35 -25.01 -25.90
C LEU A 520 9.76 -24.46 -26.07
N LYS A 521 10.18 -24.17 -27.31
CA LYS A 521 11.48 -23.58 -27.59
C LYS A 521 11.66 -22.26 -26.88
N ILE A 522 10.68 -21.34 -27.03
CA ILE A 522 10.74 -20.01 -26.42
C ILE A 522 10.70 -20.11 -24.91
N VAL A 523 9.80 -20.94 -24.35
CA VAL A 523 9.69 -21.15 -22.90
C VAL A 523 11.02 -21.65 -22.32
N ARG A 524 11.71 -22.60 -22.97
CA ARG A 524 13.02 -23.08 -22.53
C ARG A 524 14.09 -21.97 -22.54
N GLU A 525 14.11 -21.15 -23.59
CA GLU A 525 15.01 -19.99 -23.67
C GLU A 525 14.74 -19.01 -22.55
N ASP A 526 13.47 -18.70 -22.28
CA ASP A 526 13.07 -17.74 -21.26
C ASP A 526 13.21 -18.28 -19.82
N ILE A 527 13.07 -19.58 -19.57
CA ILE A 527 13.42 -20.24 -18.29
C ILE A 527 14.90 -20.00 -17.98
N LYS A 528 15.78 -20.20 -18.95
CA LYS A 528 17.22 -19.99 -18.79
C LYS A 528 17.54 -18.52 -18.57
N TYR A 529 16.91 -17.63 -19.32
CA TYR A 529 17.11 -16.18 -19.26
C TYR A 529 16.68 -15.63 -17.89
N THR A 530 15.56 -16.11 -17.35
CA THR A 530 14.98 -15.62 -16.08
C THR A 530 15.56 -16.28 -14.83
N ARG A 531 16.52 -17.20 -14.96
CA ARG A 531 17.15 -17.88 -13.83
C ARG A 531 17.67 -16.92 -12.74
N PRO A 532 18.28 -15.75 -13.07
CA PRO A 532 18.80 -14.82 -12.07
C PRO A 532 17.74 -14.23 -11.11
N ILE A 533 16.48 -14.12 -11.52
CA ILE A 533 15.41 -13.56 -10.66
C ILE A 533 14.90 -14.56 -9.63
N ARG A 534 15.08 -15.88 -9.88
CA ARG A 534 14.57 -16.94 -8.97
C ARG A 534 15.45 -17.07 -7.74
N PHE A 535 14.85 -16.94 -6.56
CA PHE A 535 15.55 -17.08 -5.30
C PHE A 535 14.65 -17.70 -4.22
N ASP A 536 15.06 -18.85 -3.70
CA ASP A 536 14.33 -19.61 -2.70
C ASP A 536 14.95 -19.51 -1.29
N GLY A 537 16.05 -18.74 -1.15
CA GLY A 537 16.83 -18.60 0.10
C GLY A 537 16.33 -17.48 1.03
N ASN A 538 17.16 -17.19 2.04
CA ASN A 538 16.90 -16.10 2.99
C ASN A 538 17.26 -14.73 2.41
N GLY A 539 16.25 -13.94 2.03
CA GLY A 539 16.43 -12.60 1.47
C GLY A 539 17.01 -11.54 2.43
N TYR A 540 17.12 -11.84 3.73
CA TYR A 540 17.73 -10.94 4.71
C TYR A 540 19.24 -11.11 4.87
N SER A 541 19.83 -12.14 4.26
CA SER A 541 21.25 -12.42 4.44
C SER A 541 22.15 -11.45 3.67
N ASN A 542 23.33 -11.17 4.21
CA ASN A 542 24.33 -10.35 3.52
C ASN A 542 24.84 -11.03 2.24
N GLU A 543 24.92 -12.36 2.26
CA GLU A 543 25.29 -13.18 1.09
C GLU A 543 24.32 -12.96 -0.06
N TRP A 544 23.01 -12.77 0.25
CA TRP A 544 22.02 -12.44 -0.78
C TRP A 544 22.25 -11.07 -1.41
N LEU A 545 22.67 -10.06 -0.65
CA LEU A 545 22.98 -8.74 -1.20
C LEU A 545 24.11 -8.81 -2.25
N GLU A 546 25.17 -9.57 -1.94
CA GLU A 546 26.30 -9.79 -2.86
C GLU A 546 25.86 -10.60 -4.09
N GLU A 547 25.12 -11.69 -3.87
CA GLU A 547 24.63 -12.54 -4.95
C GLU A 547 23.64 -11.83 -5.86
N ALA A 548 22.72 -11.04 -5.33
CA ALA A 548 21.76 -10.25 -6.11
C ALA A 548 22.46 -9.28 -7.06
N SER A 549 23.50 -8.60 -6.58
CA SER A 549 24.33 -7.72 -7.40
C SER A 549 25.03 -8.46 -8.53
N LEU A 550 25.63 -9.65 -8.24
CA LEU A 550 26.25 -10.50 -9.25
C LEU A 550 25.27 -11.03 -10.28
N ARG A 551 24.01 -11.24 -9.90
CA ARG A 551 22.91 -11.64 -10.80
C ARG A 551 22.35 -10.48 -11.64
N GLY A 552 22.84 -9.24 -11.43
CA GLY A 552 22.40 -8.04 -12.15
C GLY A 552 21.04 -7.48 -11.67
N LEU A 553 20.59 -7.85 -10.47
CA LEU A 553 19.39 -7.30 -9.88
C LEU A 553 19.65 -5.89 -9.34
N ASP A 554 18.61 -5.05 -9.32
CA ASP A 554 18.72 -3.70 -8.80
C ASP A 554 18.87 -3.70 -7.27
N CYS A 555 20.05 -3.27 -6.79
CA CYS A 555 20.40 -3.20 -5.38
C CYS A 555 20.45 -1.76 -4.84
N GLU A 556 20.02 -0.75 -5.62
CA GLU A 556 19.98 0.64 -5.15
C GLU A 556 19.08 0.78 -3.92
N THR A 557 19.51 1.53 -2.93
CA THR A 557 18.79 1.76 -1.67
C THR A 557 18.28 3.19 -1.50
N SER A 558 18.86 4.15 -2.23
CA SER A 558 18.43 5.53 -2.18
C SER A 558 17.09 5.73 -2.87
N CYS A 559 16.07 6.03 -2.11
CA CYS A 559 14.71 6.23 -2.61
C CYS A 559 14.64 7.25 -3.78
N PRO A 560 15.29 8.45 -3.70
CA PRO A 560 15.33 9.38 -4.83
C PRO A 560 15.98 8.81 -6.09
N LEU A 561 17.06 8.03 -5.97
CA LEU A 561 17.74 7.41 -7.10
C LEU A 561 16.96 6.26 -7.72
N ILE A 562 16.23 5.50 -6.90
CA ILE A 562 15.36 4.43 -7.38
C ILE A 562 14.27 4.98 -8.31
N TYR A 563 13.77 6.18 -8.09
CA TYR A 563 12.76 6.80 -8.96
C TYR A 563 13.25 7.07 -10.39
N ASP A 564 14.57 7.19 -10.61
CA ASP A 564 15.13 7.35 -11.95
C ASP A 564 14.73 6.21 -12.90
N ARG A 565 14.45 5.00 -12.35
CA ARG A 565 14.02 3.83 -13.12
C ARG A 565 12.76 4.01 -13.95
N TYR A 566 11.91 4.96 -13.61
CA TYR A 566 10.77 5.33 -14.45
C TYR A 566 11.17 5.97 -15.77
N LEU A 567 12.37 6.56 -15.83
CA LEU A 567 12.90 7.30 -17.00
C LEU A 567 13.98 6.54 -17.76
N ASP A 568 14.29 5.30 -17.34
CA ASP A 568 15.16 4.42 -18.12
C ASP A 568 14.51 4.14 -19.49
N ASP A 569 15.32 4.09 -20.55
CA ASP A 569 14.83 3.91 -21.92
C ASP A 569 13.92 2.68 -22.06
N ALA A 570 14.27 1.56 -21.41
CA ALA A 570 13.46 0.35 -21.44
C ALA A 570 12.09 0.55 -20.77
N SER A 571 12.01 1.34 -19.68
CA SER A 571 10.76 1.67 -19.00
C SER A 571 9.87 2.56 -19.88
N VAL A 572 10.47 3.59 -20.47
CA VAL A 572 9.75 4.50 -21.38
C VAL A 572 9.20 3.73 -22.59
N GLU A 573 10.05 2.92 -23.25
CA GLU A 573 9.64 2.10 -24.39
C GLU A 573 8.47 1.16 -24.03
N MET A 574 8.55 0.48 -22.89
CA MET A 574 7.49 -0.40 -22.40
C MET A 574 6.17 0.36 -22.23
N PHE A 575 6.18 1.48 -21.50
CA PHE A 575 4.95 2.24 -21.24
C PHE A 575 4.34 2.84 -22.52
N GLU A 576 5.17 3.37 -23.42
CA GLU A 576 4.71 3.98 -24.68
C GLU A 576 4.21 2.92 -25.67
N SER A 577 4.94 1.80 -25.84
CA SER A 577 4.53 0.71 -26.74
C SER A 577 3.20 0.07 -26.30
N MET A 578 2.99 -0.07 -25.00
CA MET A 578 1.72 -0.56 -24.43
C MET A 578 0.65 0.52 -24.32
N LYS A 579 0.93 1.77 -24.67
CA LYS A 579 0.02 2.93 -24.64
C LYS A 579 -0.57 3.19 -23.24
N VAL A 580 0.21 2.97 -22.21
CA VAL A 580 -0.20 3.17 -20.82
C VAL A 580 0.14 4.58 -20.35
N MET A 581 1.38 5.01 -20.54
CA MET A 581 1.87 6.37 -20.25
C MET A 581 2.87 6.83 -21.29
N THR A 582 2.88 8.12 -21.57
CA THR A 582 3.89 8.78 -22.39
C THR A 582 5.14 9.10 -21.56
N LYS A 583 6.27 9.32 -22.20
CA LYS A 583 7.50 9.80 -21.54
C LYS A 583 7.24 11.07 -20.72
N TYR A 584 6.42 11.99 -21.22
CA TYR A 584 6.07 13.22 -20.52
C TYR A 584 5.29 12.95 -19.23
N GLU A 585 4.29 12.04 -19.26
CA GLU A 585 3.55 11.63 -18.05
C GLU A 585 4.49 10.97 -17.02
N LEU A 586 5.45 10.15 -17.46
CA LEU A 586 6.44 9.53 -16.59
C LEU A 586 7.34 10.55 -15.90
N GLN A 587 7.84 11.55 -16.66
CA GLN A 587 8.64 12.65 -16.12
C GLN A 587 7.89 13.42 -15.05
N ALA A 588 6.67 13.86 -15.36
CA ALA A 588 5.85 14.63 -14.44
C ALA A 588 5.52 13.85 -13.15
N ARG A 589 5.24 12.54 -13.27
CA ARG A 589 5.01 11.67 -12.09
C ARG A 589 6.26 11.50 -11.25
N ASN A 590 7.42 11.45 -11.86
CA ASN A 590 8.69 11.36 -11.15
C ASN A 590 9.01 12.64 -10.37
N GLU A 591 8.80 13.81 -10.96
CA GLU A 591 8.92 15.10 -10.28
C GLU A 591 8.02 15.15 -9.03
N ILE A 592 6.78 14.66 -9.13
CA ILE A 592 5.87 14.56 -7.98
C ILE A 592 6.41 13.61 -6.91
N LYS A 593 6.98 12.46 -7.28
CA LYS A 593 7.58 11.51 -6.32
C LYS A 593 8.74 12.12 -5.55
N TRP A 594 9.65 12.84 -6.22
CA TRP A 594 10.76 13.56 -5.57
C TRP A 594 10.26 14.66 -4.64
N ASP A 595 9.27 15.44 -5.08
CA ASP A 595 8.68 16.50 -4.26
C ASP A 595 7.97 15.94 -3.01
N ILE A 596 7.19 14.84 -3.15
CA ILE A 596 6.55 14.15 -2.02
C ILE A 596 7.62 13.62 -1.06
N TYR A 597 8.68 12.98 -1.56
CA TYR A 597 9.79 12.50 -0.74
C TYR A 597 10.40 13.65 0.08
N THR A 598 10.77 14.72 -0.60
CA THR A 598 11.33 15.93 0.00
C THR A 598 10.41 16.49 1.09
N LYS A 599 9.13 16.64 0.81
CA LYS A 599 8.15 17.20 1.76
C LYS A 599 7.94 16.30 2.98
N LYS A 600 7.86 14.99 2.81
CA LYS A 600 7.74 14.06 3.94
C LYS A 600 8.94 14.15 4.87
N VAL A 601 10.16 14.07 4.35
CA VAL A 601 11.39 14.21 5.15
C VAL A 601 11.52 15.61 5.77
N GLN A 602 11.11 16.67 5.05
CA GLN A 602 11.10 18.03 5.57
C GLN A 602 10.14 18.19 6.76
N ILE A 603 8.92 17.62 6.66
CA ILE A 603 7.94 17.66 7.77
C ILE A 603 8.52 16.94 8.98
N GLU A 604 9.06 15.73 8.80
CA GLU A 604 9.71 14.98 9.88
C GLU A 604 10.83 15.79 10.54
N ALA A 605 11.75 16.35 9.76
CA ALA A 605 12.87 17.14 10.28
C ALA A 605 12.40 18.37 11.07
N ARG A 606 11.31 19.02 10.63
CA ARG A 606 10.75 20.18 11.35
C ARG A 606 10.07 19.79 12.65
N VAL A 607 9.23 18.77 12.64
CA VAL A 607 8.55 18.27 13.84
C VAL A 607 9.57 17.73 14.84
N PHE A 608 10.57 17.01 14.37
CA PHE A 608 11.64 16.47 15.19
C PHE A 608 12.45 17.58 15.89
N GLY A 609 12.87 18.60 15.15
CA GLY A 609 13.57 19.73 15.70
C GLY A 609 12.76 20.50 16.76
N ASP A 610 11.46 20.68 16.52
CA ASP A 610 10.54 21.30 17.50
C ASP A 610 10.43 20.46 18.78
N LEU A 611 10.22 19.16 18.65
CA LEU A 611 10.15 18.23 19.78
C LEU A 611 11.45 18.23 20.60
N CYS A 612 12.61 18.21 19.94
CA CYS A 612 13.90 18.27 20.63
C CYS A 612 14.02 19.54 21.49
N LEU A 613 13.80 20.71 20.88
CA LEU A 613 14.06 22.00 21.54
C LEU A 613 12.98 22.38 22.56
N ASN A 614 11.71 22.05 22.31
CA ASN A 614 10.59 22.53 23.11
C ASN A 614 10.04 21.47 24.08
N HIS A 615 10.34 20.19 23.88
CA HIS A 615 9.86 19.12 24.76
C HIS A 615 10.99 18.37 25.46
N ILE A 616 12.02 17.93 24.75
CA ILE A 616 13.05 17.07 25.31
C ILE A 616 14.07 17.89 26.14
N ILE A 617 14.73 18.88 25.55
CA ILE A 617 15.75 19.67 26.22
C ILE A 617 15.23 20.32 27.53
N PRO A 618 14.05 20.95 27.55
CA PRO A 618 13.53 21.53 28.79
C PRO A 618 13.24 20.52 29.91
N VAL A 619 12.88 19.29 29.56
CA VAL A 619 12.66 18.22 30.55
C VAL A 619 13.98 17.71 31.08
N VAL A 620 14.93 17.48 30.23
CA VAL A 620 16.27 16.98 30.56
C VAL A 620 17.01 17.97 31.48
N THR A 621 17.02 19.25 31.11
CA THR A 621 17.62 20.33 31.93
C THR A 621 16.99 20.43 33.32
N ARG A 622 15.66 20.27 33.45
CA ARG A 622 14.98 20.24 34.75
C ARG A 622 15.42 19.05 35.61
N TYR A 623 15.48 17.86 35.01
CA TYR A 623 15.91 16.68 35.74
C TYR A 623 17.38 16.76 36.15
N GLN A 624 18.24 17.26 35.29
CA GLN A 624 19.64 17.54 35.62
C GLN A 624 19.76 18.52 36.81
N SER A 625 18.92 19.54 36.85
CA SER A 625 18.88 20.49 37.98
C SER A 625 18.53 19.80 39.31
N VAL A 626 17.60 18.83 39.30
CA VAL A 626 17.26 18.01 40.48
C VAL A 626 18.47 17.20 40.95
N LEU A 627 19.19 16.56 40.02
CA LEU A 627 20.38 15.78 40.34
C LEU A 627 21.52 16.64 40.90
N ILE A 628 21.79 17.80 40.29
CA ILE A 628 22.79 18.77 40.73
C ILE A 628 22.45 19.30 42.15
N ASP A 629 21.19 19.61 42.39
CA ASP A 629 20.74 20.07 43.71
C ASP A 629 20.89 18.99 44.79
N ASN A 630 20.65 17.73 44.45
CA ASN A 630 20.90 16.58 45.30
C ASN A 630 22.40 16.45 45.64
N VAL A 631 23.27 16.49 44.63
CA VAL A 631 24.73 16.42 44.83
C VAL A 631 25.22 17.55 45.71
N ARG A 632 24.72 18.78 45.49
CA ARG A 632 25.06 19.93 46.32
C ARG A 632 24.67 19.71 47.78
N LYS A 633 23.46 19.28 48.07
CA LYS A 633 22.98 18.96 49.42
C LYS A 633 23.80 17.86 50.10
N VAL A 634 24.21 16.84 49.34
CA VAL A 634 25.12 15.81 49.87
C VAL A 634 26.48 16.39 50.25
N MET A 635 27.02 17.30 49.44
CA MET A 635 28.29 17.99 49.72
C MET A 635 28.21 18.91 50.97
N ASP A 636 27.03 19.46 51.27
CA ASP A 636 26.83 20.29 52.47
C ASP A 636 26.74 19.47 53.77
N ILE A 637 26.40 18.17 53.68
CA ILE A 637 26.18 17.30 54.86
C ILE A 637 27.45 16.48 55.24
N PHE A 638 28.19 16.02 54.24
CA PHE A 638 29.32 15.09 54.43
C PHE A 638 30.66 15.76 54.14
N PRO A 639 31.78 15.30 54.80
CA PRO A 639 33.12 15.67 54.38
C PRO A 639 33.38 15.37 52.90
N ALA A 640 34.20 16.22 52.25
CA ALA A 640 34.35 16.25 50.77
C ALA A 640 34.63 14.87 50.14
N GLU A 641 35.46 14.02 50.72
CA GLU A 641 35.78 12.69 50.23
C GLU A 641 34.56 11.74 50.30
N LYS A 642 33.87 11.76 51.45
CA LYS A 642 32.65 10.98 51.65
C LYS A 642 31.50 11.48 50.76
N ALA A 643 31.38 12.80 50.62
CA ALA A 643 30.40 13.42 49.75
C ALA A 643 30.57 12.97 48.28
N ARG A 644 31.80 12.98 47.75
CA ARG A 644 32.12 12.47 46.41
C ARG A 644 31.75 11.01 46.23
N GLN A 645 32.05 10.18 47.22
CA GLN A 645 31.74 8.75 47.20
C GLN A 645 30.22 8.52 47.15
N VAL A 646 29.46 9.22 47.97
CA VAL A 646 27.99 9.08 48.06
C VAL A 646 27.29 9.61 46.81
N SER A 647 27.81 10.69 46.21
CA SER A 647 27.19 11.33 45.01
C SER A 647 27.78 10.82 43.67
N ALA A 648 28.71 9.87 43.67
CA ALA A 648 29.42 9.42 42.49
C ALA A 648 28.46 9.00 41.34
N ASN A 649 27.44 8.23 41.64
CA ASN A 649 26.47 7.77 40.65
C ASN A 649 25.67 8.97 40.05
N ASN A 650 25.26 9.93 40.89
CA ASN A 650 24.55 11.10 40.39
C ASN A 650 25.45 11.99 39.54
N ILE A 651 26.73 12.12 39.88
CA ILE A 651 27.70 12.88 39.08
C ILE A 651 27.88 12.21 37.71
N THR A 652 28.09 10.89 37.66
CA THR A 652 28.18 10.14 36.39
C THR A 652 26.91 10.29 35.54
N LEU A 653 25.73 10.29 36.19
CA LEU A 653 24.46 10.46 35.45
C LEU A 653 24.33 11.91 34.92
N ILE A 654 24.75 12.93 35.68
CA ILE A 654 24.79 14.30 35.21
C ILE A 654 25.70 14.46 34.00
N GLU A 655 26.88 13.82 34.03
CA GLU A 655 27.83 13.82 32.90
C GLU A 655 27.21 13.20 31.66
N LYS A 656 26.64 11.98 31.79
CA LYS A 656 25.94 11.29 30.70
C LYS A 656 24.84 12.14 30.11
N ILE A 657 23.99 12.72 30.94
CA ILE A 657 22.91 13.61 30.49
C ILE A 657 23.45 14.79 29.71
N SER A 658 24.52 15.46 30.23
CA SER A 658 25.15 16.61 29.57
C SER A 658 25.73 16.26 28.19
N GLU A 659 26.33 15.08 28.04
CA GLU A 659 26.82 14.61 26.75
C GLU A 659 25.69 14.48 25.71
N HIS A 660 24.62 13.78 26.07
CA HIS A 660 23.48 13.59 25.16
C HIS A 660 22.80 14.93 24.85
N GLU A 661 22.56 15.79 25.86
CA GLU A 661 21.93 17.09 25.67
C GLU A 661 22.77 17.97 24.73
N SER A 662 24.09 18.05 24.93
CA SER A 662 25.00 18.82 24.09
C SER A 662 24.97 18.34 22.64
N TYR A 663 25.01 17.03 22.42
CA TYR A 663 24.92 16.43 21.10
C TYR A 663 23.61 16.82 20.41
N ILE A 664 22.48 16.68 21.12
CA ILE A 664 21.15 17.01 20.56
C ILE A 664 21.09 18.49 20.14
N VAL A 665 21.47 19.41 21.02
CA VAL A 665 21.40 20.87 20.75
C VAL A 665 22.27 21.24 19.54
N GLU A 666 23.49 20.74 19.48
CA GLU A 666 24.40 21.02 18.36
C GLU A 666 23.87 20.44 17.03
N ASN A 667 23.44 19.18 17.03
CA ASN A 667 23.04 18.52 15.80
C ASN A 667 21.63 18.91 15.32
N VAL A 668 20.71 19.31 16.20
CA VAL A 668 19.44 19.94 15.77
C VAL A 668 19.70 21.25 15.02
N LYS A 669 20.68 22.05 15.46
CA LYS A 669 21.07 23.25 14.73
C LYS A 669 21.63 22.90 13.33
N ARG A 670 22.50 21.89 13.26
CA ARG A 670 23.03 21.40 11.99
C ARG A 670 21.93 20.86 11.07
N LEU A 671 20.94 20.12 11.64
CA LEU A 671 19.77 19.61 10.90
C LEU A 671 18.95 20.76 10.29
N ILE A 672 18.70 21.82 11.07
CA ILE A 672 17.99 23.01 10.59
C ILE A 672 18.76 23.69 9.43
N ASP A 673 20.08 23.82 9.55
CA ASP A 673 20.90 24.45 8.55
C ASP A 673 21.03 23.59 7.27
N ALA A 674 21.22 22.27 7.41
CA ALA A 674 21.21 21.33 6.27
C ALA A 674 19.89 21.40 5.49
N ARG A 675 18.76 21.40 6.19
CA ARG A 675 17.43 21.56 5.60
C ARG A 675 17.29 22.90 4.84
N LYS A 676 17.80 24.02 5.40
CA LYS A 676 17.78 25.33 4.71
C LYS A 676 18.64 25.33 3.45
N VAL A 677 19.77 24.64 3.47
CA VAL A 677 20.64 24.49 2.31
C VAL A 677 19.94 23.67 1.22
N ALA A 678 19.41 22.50 1.56
CA ALA A 678 18.68 21.63 0.65
C ALA A 678 17.47 22.34 0.00
N ASN A 679 16.75 23.16 0.75
CA ASN A 679 15.60 23.93 0.24
C ASN A 679 15.95 24.98 -0.82
N ARG A 680 17.23 25.38 -0.96
CA ARG A 680 17.65 26.33 -1.99
C ARG A 680 17.92 25.69 -3.34
N ILE A 681 17.99 24.36 -3.38
CA ILE A 681 18.17 23.60 -4.62
C ILE A 681 16.86 23.73 -5.41
N ALA A 682 16.97 24.14 -6.66
CA ALA A 682 15.81 24.36 -7.52
C ALA A 682 15.31 23.06 -8.18
N ASP A 683 16.23 22.20 -8.54
CA ASP A 683 15.91 20.90 -9.15
C ASP A 683 15.34 19.93 -8.09
N GLU A 684 14.16 19.36 -8.35
CA GLU A 684 13.45 18.53 -7.37
C GLU A 684 14.16 17.19 -7.10
N ARG A 685 14.82 16.63 -8.11
CA ARG A 685 15.61 15.40 -7.95
C ARG A 685 16.83 15.64 -7.05
N GLU A 686 17.62 16.63 -7.38
CA GLU A 686 18.82 16.99 -6.59
C GLU A 686 18.45 17.42 -5.17
N LYS A 687 17.33 18.09 -5.01
CA LYS A 687 16.78 18.43 -3.69
C LYS A 687 16.42 17.18 -2.89
N ALA A 688 15.72 16.21 -3.50
CA ALA A 688 15.37 14.96 -2.86
C ALA A 688 16.61 14.15 -2.44
N ILE A 689 17.64 14.10 -3.29
CA ILE A 689 18.94 13.48 -2.97
C ILE A 689 19.60 14.19 -1.79
N ALA A 690 19.63 15.51 -1.77
CA ALA A 690 20.19 16.28 -0.66
C ALA A 690 19.45 16.01 0.66
N TYR A 691 18.11 15.89 0.62
CA TYR A 691 17.33 15.50 1.79
C TYR A 691 17.61 14.08 2.26
N HIS A 692 17.77 13.14 1.33
CA HIS A 692 18.12 11.76 1.65
C HIS A 692 19.51 11.65 2.29
N ASP A 693 20.52 12.29 1.69
CA ASP A 693 21.91 12.10 2.09
C ASP A 693 22.32 12.93 3.31
N THR A 694 21.69 14.09 3.51
CA THR A 694 22.16 15.04 4.55
C THR A 694 21.13 15.28 5.66
N VAL A 695 19.82 15.24 5.39
CA VAL A 695 18.80 15.59 6.39
C VAL A 695 18.29 14.34 7.11
N ALA A 696 17.88 13.31 6.37
CA ALA A 696 17.31 12.10 6.96
C ALA A 696 18.26 11.36 7.92
N PRO A 697 19.56 11.17 7.64
CA PRO A 697 20.48 10.49 8.54
C PRO A 697 20.68 11.22 9.88
N MET A 698 20.56 12.56 9.89
CA MET A 698 20.70 13.35 11.12
C MET A 698 19.55 13.08 12.07
N ILE A 699 18.34 12.84 11.59
CA ILE A 699 17.19 12.50 12.44
C ILE A 699 17.50 11.22 13.22
N GLU A 700 17.99 10.18 12.58
CA GLU A 700 18.31 8.90 13.22
C GLU A 700 19.47 9.02 14.23
N SER A 701 20.50 9.79 13.91
CA SER A 701 21.62 9.98 14.82
C SER A 701 21.23 10.76 16.09
N ILE A 702 20.42 11.79 15.96
CA ILE A 702 19.92 12.58 17.12
C ILE A 702 18.91 11.74 17.93
N ARG A 703 18.05 10.97 17.26
CA ARG A 703 17.10 10.06 17.90
C ARG A 703 17.76 9.12 18.89
N TYR A 704 18.89 8.54 18.54
CA TYR A 704 19.64 7.65 19.44
C TYR A 704 19.91 8.31 20.80
N HIS A 705 20.35 9.57 20.81
CA HIS A 705 20.63 10.30 22.04
C HIS A 705 19.38 10.63 22.86
N ILE A 706 18.24 10.86 22.18
CA ILE A 706 16.95 11.08 22.86
C ILE A 706 16.43 9.79 23.50
N ASP A 707 16.52 8.67 22.77
CA ASP A 707 16.07 7.37 23.25
C ASP A 707 16.90 6.92 24.46
N GLU A 708 18.22 7.23 24.51
CA GLU A 708 19.07 7.03 25.69
C GLU A 708 18.66 7.93 26.88
N LEU A 709 18.27 9.17 26.62
CA LEU A 709 17.77 10.07 27.67
C LEU A 709 16.42 9.61 28.22
N GLU A 710 15.55 9.02 27.40
CA GLU A 710 14.27 8.47 27.87
C GLU A 710 14.44 7.37 28.92
N MET A 711 15.56 6.65 28.87
CA MET A 711 15.91 5.60 29.85
C MET A 711 16.31 6.12 31.21
N VAL A 712 16.93 7.30 31.25
CA VAL A 712 17.58 7.80 32.48
C VAL A 712 16.84 8.97 33.12
N VAL A 713 16.03 9.69 32.38
CA VAL A 713 15.22 10.81 32.88
C VAL A 713 14.05 10.27 33.71
N ASP A 714 13.77 10.94 34.83
CA ASP A 714 12.64 10.63 35.70
C ASP A 714 11.33 10.47 34.92
N ASP A 715 10.67 9.34 35.12
CA ASP A 715 9.44 8.99 34.40
C ASP A 715 8.30 9.99 34.66
N GLU A 716 8.24 10.59 35.88
CA GLU A 716 7.25 11.61 36.17
C GLU A 716 7.53 12.93 35.46
N MET A 717 8.76 13.17 35.01
CA MET A 717 9.14 14.36 34.26
C MET A 717 9.04 14.19 32.75
N TRP A 718 9.15 12.94 32.26
CA TRP A 718 9.09 12.65 30.82
C TRP A 718 7.69 12.96 30.25
N SER A 719 7.62 13.85 29.25
CA SER A 719 6.36 14.45 28.83
C SER A 719 5.61 13.73 27.73
N LEU A 720 6.28 12.85 26.98
CA LEU A 720 5.69 12.15 25.84
C LEU A 720 5.27 10.72 26.23
N PRO A 721 4.13 10.20 25.72
CA PRO A 721 3.78 8.79 25.86
C PRO A 721 4.90 7.88 25.33
N LYS A 722 5.26 6.87 26.12
CA LYS A 722 6.30 5.88 25.81
C LYS A 722 5.75 4.73 24.99
N TYR A 723 6.61 3.94 24.35
CA TYR A 723 6.19 2.78 23.56
C TYR A 723 5.36 1.79 24.36
N ARG A 724 5.68 1.54 25.65
CA ARG A 724 4.88 0.69 26.52
C ARG A 724 3.42 1.14 26.68
N GLU A 725 3.16 2.44 26.55
CA GLU A 725 1.81 3.00 26.63
C GLU A 725 1.11 2.96 25.27
N LEU A 726 1.82 3.34 24.20
CA LEU A 726 1.29 3.36 22.84
C LEU A 726 0.93 1.96 22.30
N LEU A 727 1.72 0.94 22.69
CA LEU A 727 1.61 -0.41 22.12
C LEU A 727 0.81 -1.39 22.99
N PHE A 728 0.62 -1.10 24.29
CA PHE A 728 0.02 -2.07 25.23
C PHE A 728 -1.23 -1.57 25.95
N ILE A 729 -1.62 -0.29 25.78
CA ILE A 729 -2.92 0.20 26.27
C ILE A 729 -3.93 0.17 25.12
N ARG A 730 -4.90 -0.71 25.25
CA ARG A 730 -5.89 -1.02 24.22
C ARG A 730 -7.22 -1.52 24.78
#